data_61094091b0d65f9d14b441a59c7fff37
#
_entry.id   61094091b0d65f9d14b441a59c7fff37
#
_cell.length_a   1.000
_cell.length_b   1.000
_cell.length_c   1.000
_cell.angle_alpha   90.00
_cell.angle_beta   90.00
_cell.angle_gamma   90.00
#
_symmetry.space_group_name_H-M   'P 1'
#
loop_
_entity.id
_entity.type
_entity.pdbx_description
1 polymer ?
#
loop_
_entity_poly.entity_id
_entity_poly.type
_entity_poly.pdbx_seq_one_letter_code
_entity_poly.pdbx_strand_id
1 'polypeptide(L)'
;MIMKKALKNQKPIRLKKKKKRSKLGKILIITFYSITLFCLIAGFTGAGFIYFHYSQDLPDVRELKNYHPSTITQIYSDEDEKVAEFYIEKRIMIPLEDIPLALKQATLAVEDSNFYYHFGIDPKAIFRAFITNLKAGHVVEGGSTITQQLTKTLFLSRERTLPRKIREAILAVRLELVFTKDEILEMYLNQIYYGHGSYGVEAAARTYFGRGVANITIAECAMIASLPKAPNHYSPYKDPERAQKRRNHAIRRMAYLSFITREEGESAINEEFHLGEITNMLNRAPYFVEHIRQFLQEKYGSSKLYRGGLKVYTTLDIGLQESAQKSIRKNLRVADKRYGYRGSLGNVDLSRGELSIQEALIKMNHFEEGEGITEGNIIKGVVISVDEKQVSVFLGPDEGTIDILDMNWARPPNTRLDGRWAKINRPSEALYPGDLIWVKPLRIIEGGLGWALALEQEPQVEGSLVSLDPKTGQIRAMVGGYSFSKSQFNRAVQAIRQPGSAFKPLIYAAAIKEGFSPASIIIDSPIIFKEKENAFDKWKPVNFEQKFYGPTSLRTALTHSRNVVTVKLMQNIGIKGTIKLAKSLGITSNMEKNLSISLGSSGLTLFQLTSAYSAFANNGTLTKPRSIRYIQNRKGEILYTSKPEISHPISPGVPYTITSLLQSVVEHGTGKKVKALNRPVAGKTGTTNNFVDAWFMGYTPELVTGVWVGKDKDESLGKNETGSRAAIPIWLQFMQEALVNKPITNFQIPSDIQYLRIRPEIGEPASFNEPGSRFEIFLQDYLPDNVQPFPEDFLESTF
;
A
#
# COMPACT_ATOMS: atom_id res chain seq x y z
N MET A 1 10.50 -41.09 -119.37
CA MET A 1 9.24 -40.57 -118.95
C MET A 1 9.20 -40.32 -117.47
N ILE A 2 9.22 -39.27 -116.94
CA ILE A 2 9.45 -38.82 -115.58
C ILE A 2 10.79 -38.06 -115.42
N MET A 3 10.86 -36.88 -116.08
CA MET A 3 11.85 -35.90 -115.74
C MET A 3 11.54 -34.59 -116.49
N LYS A 4 10.47 -33.91 -116.05
CA LYS A 4 10.12 -32.51 -116.48
C LYS A 4 8.91 -32.01 -115.62
N LYS A 5 9.12 -31.88 -114.29
CA LYS A 5 8.19 -31.09 -113.46
C LYS A 5 8.77 -30.69 -112.09
N ALA A 6 9.91 -30.06 -112.09
CA ALA A 6 10.50 -29.53 -110.87
C ALA A 6 11.34 -28.29 -111.12
N LEU A 7 10.83 -27.32 -111.80
CA LEU A 7 11.50 -26.00 -111.99
C LEU A 7 10.46 -24.94 -112.21
N LYS A 8 9.57 -24.60 -111.29
CA LYS A 8 8.84 -23.40 -111.26
C LYS A 8 8.21 -23.24 -109.86
N ASN A 9 8.94 -22.66 -108.91
CA ASN A 9 8.45 -21.85 -107.72
C ASN A 9 9.67 -21.60 -106.76
N GLN A 10 10.68 -20.88 -107.23
CA GLN A 10 11.55 -20.11 -106.32
C GLN A 10 11.04 -18.70 -106.27
N LYS A 11 10.39 -18.35 -105.09
CA LYS A 11 10.13 -16.96 -104.76
C LYS A 11 11.43 -16.27 -104.41
N PRO A 12 11.68 -15.03 -104.81
CA PRO A 12 12.92 -14.33 -104.55
C PRO A 12 13.03 -14.03 -103.03
N ILE A 13 14.18 -14.37 -102.40
CA ILE A 13 14.55 -14.03 -101.02
C ILE A 13 14.62 -12.51 -100.89
N ARG A 14 13.59 -11.92 -100.26
CA ARG A 14 13.59 -10.51 -99.85
C ARG A 14 14.61 -10.33 -98.75
N LEU A 15 15.76 -9.78 -98.99
CA LEU A 15 16.70 -9.25 -97.98
C LEU A 15 15.97 -8.23 -97.06
N LYS A 16 15.80 -8.55 -95.81
CA LYS A 16 15.29 -7.61 -94.80
C LYS A 16 16.23 -6.42 -94.73
N LYS A 17 15.81 -5.26 -95.23
CA LYS A 17 16.44 -3.96 -94.95
C LYS A 17 16.53 -3.75 -93.50
N LYS A 18 17.77 -3.73 -92.88
CA LYS A 18 18.04 -3.23 -91.51
C LYS A 18 17.36 -1.83 -91.42
N LYS A 19 16.32 -1.74 -90.62
CA LYS A 19 15.72 -0.44 -90.31
C LYS A 19 16.83 0.39 -89.66
N LYS A 20 17.35 1.42 -90.25
CA LYS A 20 18.14 2.45 -89.66
C LYS A 20 17.35 3.00 -88.47
N ARG A 21 17.66 2.67 -87.17
CA ARG A 21 17.12 3.33 -86.07
C ARG A 21 17.24 4.81 -86.25
N SER A 22 16.14 5.52 -86.24
CA SER A 22 16.14 6.97 -86.48
C SER A 22 17.02 7.64 -85.42
N LYS A 23 17.77 8.71 -85.87
CA LYS A 23 18.59 9.47 -84.86
C LYS A 23 17.77 9.93 -83.71
N LEU A 24 16.45 10.16 -83.87
CA LEU A 24 15.47 10.49 -82.80
C LEU A 24 15.29 9.39 -81.77
N GLY A 25 15.21 8.11 -82.15
CA GLY A 25 15.09 6.97 -81.22
C GLY A 25 16.33 6.79 -80.37
N LYS A 26 17.55 7.01 -80.91
CA LYS A 26 18.77 7.02 -80.14
C LYS A 26 18.86 8.18 -79.15
N ILE A 27 18.43 9.35 -79.51
CA ILE A 27 18.37 10.53 -78.65
C ILE A 27 17.38 10.27 -77.53
N LEU A 28 16.17 9.79 -77.78
CA LEU A 28 15.16 9.46 -76.73
C LEU A 28 15.67 8.40 -75.72
N ILE A 29 16.37 7.37 -76.17
CA ILE A 29 16.96 6.36 -75.30
C ILE A 29 18.08 6.95 -74.42
N ILE A 30 19.00 7.77 -75.04
CA ILE A 30 20.08 8.42 -74.28
C ILE A 30 19.47 9.39 -73.26
N THR A 31 18.47 10.22 -73.66
CA THR A 31 17.79 11.15 -72.74
C THR A 31 17.11 10.41 -71.60
N PHE A 32 16.44 9.27 -71.87
CA PHE A 32 15.80 8.44 -70.87
C PHE A 32 16.88 7.90 -69.88
N TYR A 33 17.96 7.34 -70.31
CA TYR A 33 19.05 6.87 -69.44
C TYR A 33 19.73 8.01 -68.69
N SER A 34 19.93 9.17 -69.30
CA SER A 34 20.49 10.37 -68.66
C SER A 34 19.56 10.91 -67.56
N ILE A 35 18.26 10.95 -67.80
CA ILE A 35 17.28 11.34 -66.77
C ILE A 35 17.25 10.30 -65.65
N THR A 36 17.25 9.02 -65.99
CA THR A 36 17.25 7.96 -64.98
C THR A 36 18.53 8.02 -64.13
N LEU A 37 19.72 8.22 -64.77
CA LEU A 37 20.96 8.37 -64.06
C LEU A 37 21.00 9.63 -63.18
N PHE A 38 20.49 10.73 -63.69
CA PHE A 38 20.39 11.96 -62.90
C PHE A 38 19.46 11.78 -61.70
N CYS A 39 18.29 11.15 -61.87
CA CYS A 39 17.41 10.83 -60.76
C CYS A 39 18.04 9.90 -59.72
N LEU A 40 18.80 8.92 -60.18
CA LEU A 40 19.56 8.05 -59.24
C LEU A 40 20.62 8.81 -58.47
N ILE A 41 21.44 9.65 -59.17
CA ILE A 41 22.48 10.48 -58.51
C ILE A 41 21.83 11.47 -57.54
N ALA A 42 20.79 12.17 -57.96
CA ALA A 42 20.04 13.11 -57.11
C ALA A 42 19.40 12.38 -55.90
N GLY A 43 18.88 11.17 -56.09
CA GLY A 43 18.35 10.31 -55.03
C GLY A 43 19.44 9.87 -54.02
N PHE A 44 20.59 9.43 -54.50
CA PHE A 44 21.72 9.05 -53.64
C PHE A 44 22.33 10.22 -52.88
N THR A 45 22.50 11.38 -53.55
CA THR A 45 23.02 12.58 -52.87
C THR A 45 22.03 13.14 -51.84
N GLY A 46 20.74 13.14 -52.14
CA GLY A 46 19.70 13.51 -51.22
C GLY A 46 19.59 12.57 -50.01
N ALA A 47 19.64 11.27 -50.22
CA ALA A 47 19.69 10.27 -49.15
C ALA A 47 20.95 10.41 -48.31
N GLY A 48 22.10 10.64 -48.91
CA GLY A 48 23.38 10.91 -48.19
C GLY A 48 23.30 12.17 -47.33
N PHE A 49 22.73 13.25 -47.85
CA PHE A 49 22.53 14.48 -47.11
C PHE A 49 21.58 14.28 -45.92
N ILE A 50 20.45 13.60 -46.12
CA ILE A 50 19.50 13.27 -45.07
C ILE A 50 20.17 12.39 -44.02
N TYR A 51 20.88 11.38 -44.42
CA TYR A 51 21.64 10.52 -43.49
C TYR A 51 22.64 11.33 -42.67
N PHE A 52 23.47 12.15 -43.30
CA PHE A 52 24.47 12.98 -42.62
C PHE A 52 23.83 13.96 -41.64
N HIS A 53 22.78 14.67 -42.07
CA HIS A 53 22.11 15.66 -41.23
C HIS A 53 21.40 15.05 -39.99
N TYR A 54 20.74 13.90 -40.14
CA TYR A 54 19.95 13.29 -39.04
C TYR A 54 20.74 12.25 -38.23
N SER A 55 21.98 11.94 -38.59
CA SER A 55 22.82 10.94 -37.93
C SER A 55 23.77 11.51 -36.88
N GLN A 56 23.95 12.87 -36.82
CA GLN A 56 25.01 13.48 -35.98
C GLN A 56 24.72 13.35 -34.47
N ASP A 57 23.45 13.40 -34.05
CA ASP A 57 23.05 13.36 -32.64
C ASP A 57 22.40 12.02 -32.26
N LEU A 58 22.64 10.95 -33.00
CA LEU A 58 22.07 9.65 -32.68
C LEU A 58 22.92 8.87 -31.70
N PRO A 59 22.30 8.23 -30.69
CA PRO A 59 23.02 7.38 -29.72
C PRO A 59 23.69 6.17 -30.39
N ASP A 60 24.76 5.68 -29.76
CA ASP A 60 25.45 4.47 -30.24
C ASP A 60 24.63 3.22 -29.85
N VAL A 61 24.12 2.52 -30.85
CA VAL A 61 23.37 1.26 -30.64
C VAL A 61 24.18 0.16 -29.96
N ARG A 62 25.54 0.23 -30.01
CA ARG A 62 26.43 -0.73 -29.33
C ARG A 62 26.35 -0.68 -27.82
N GLU A 63 25.91 0.45 -27.25
CA GLU A 63 25.67 0.55 -25.81
C GLU A 63 24.59 -0.42 -25.32
N LEU A 64 23.70 -0.89 -26.21
CA LEU A 64 22.67 -1.90 -25.86
C LEU A 64 23.27 -3.25 -25.49
N LYS A 65 24.51 -3.58 -25.89
CA LYS A 65 25.18 -4.81 -25.40
C LYS A 65 25.36 -4.82 -23.88
N ASN A 66 25.47 -3.62 -23.28
CA ASN A 66 25.59 -3.43 -21.85
C ASN A 66 24.28 -2.87 -21.23
N TYR A 67 23.22 -2.83 -22.03
CA TYR A 67 21.95 -2.32 -21.57
C TYR A 67 21.32 -3.28 -20.55
N HIS A 68 21.21 -2.83 -19.32
CA HIS A 68 20.48 -3.51 -18.27
C HIS A 68 19.12 -2.84 -18.13
N PRO A 69 18.03 -3.48 -18.58
CA PRO A 69 16.69 -2.91 -18.44
C PRO A 69 16.32 -2.67 -16.99
N SER A 70 15.40 -1.73 -16.77
CA SER A 70 14.84 -1.41 -15.46
C SER A 70 14.32 -2.67 -14.79
N THR A 71 14.88 -3.03 -13.65
CA THR A 71 14.46 -4.18 -12.86
C THR A 71 13.63 -3.74 -11.66
N ILE A 72 12.70 -4.58 -11.26
CA ILE A 72 11.77 -4.35 -10.16
C ILE A 72 12.52 -4.33 -8.83
N THR A 73 12.28 -3.34 -7.98
CA THR A 73 12.69 -3.38 -6.58
C THR A 73 11.67 -4.18 -5.77
N GLN A 74 12.13 -5.19 -5.05
CA GLN A 74 11.32 -6.14 -4.29
C GLN A 74 11.49 -5.91 -2.80
N ILE A 75 10.38 -5.93 -2.07
CA ILE A 75 10.33 -5.77 -0.62
C ILE A 75 9.94 -7.11 0.00
N TYR A 76 10.72 -7.55 0.97
CA TYR A 76 10.56 -8.82 1.67
C TYR A 76 10.29 -8.60 3.16
N SER A 77 9.52 -9.50 3.77
CA SER A 77 9.26 -9.56 5.22
C SER A 77 10.50 -10.00 6.00
N ASP A 78 10.33 -10.22 7.29
CA ASP A 78 11.37 -10.81 8.15
C ASP A 78 11.57 -12.32 7.91
N GLU A 79 10.57 -13.00 7.38
CA GLU A 79 10.62 -14.40 6.95
C GLU A 79 10.95 -14.56 5.45
N ASP A 80 11.43 -13.48 4.82
CA ASP A 80 11.81 -13.41 3.41
C ASP A 80 10.65 -13.67 2.42
N GLU A 81 9.39 -13.53 2.87
CA GLU A 81 8.23 -13.51 1.99
C GLU A 81 8.13 -12.18 1.24
N LYS A 82 7.72 -12.22 -0.02
CA LYS A 82 7.53 -11.01 -0.81
C LYS A 82 6.30 -10.23 -0.33
N VAL A 83 6.50 -8.98 0.07
CA VAL A 83 5.47 -8.06 0.58
C VAL A 83 4.98 -7.11 -0.49
N ALA A 84 5.89 -6.56 -1.31
CA ALA A 84 5.56 -5.57 -2.33
C ALA A 84 6.65 -5.45 -3.41
N GLU A 85 6.31 -4.75 -4.49
CA GLU A 85 7.22 -4.44 -5.58
C GLU A 85 7.12 -2.95 -5.95
N PHE A 86 8.28 -2.30 -6.23
CA PHE A 86 8.34 -0.95 -6.78
C PHE A 86 8.84 -0.98 -8.21
N TYR A 87 8.08 -0.41 -9.13
CA TYR A 87 8.44 -0.25 -10.52
C TYR A 87 7.77 0.99 -11.12
N ILE A 88 8.45 1.64 -12.06
CA ILE A 88 7.81 2.60 -12.98
C ILE A 88 7.16 1.80 -14.11
N GLU A 89 7.87 0.74 -14.53
CA GLU A 89 7.51 -0.15 -15.61
C GLU A 89 7.70 -1.59 -15.10
N LYS A 90 6.61 -2.36 -14.99
CA LYS A 90 6.71 -3.77 -14.62
C LYS A 90 7.36 -4.52 -15.78
N ARG A 91 8.61 -4.95 -15.60
CA ARG A 91 9.39 -5.64 -16.64
C ARG A 91 10.10 -6.86 -16.05
N ILE A 92 9.84 -8.01 -16.65
CA ILE A 92 10.48 -9.28 -16.32
C ILE A 92 11.12 -9.77 -17.61
N MET A 93 12.45 -9.84 -17.62
CA MET A 93 13.20 -10.28 -18.79
C MET A 93 13.25 -11.80 -18.85
N ILE A 94 13.04 -12.35 -20.02
CA ILE A 94 13.20 -13.78 -20.31
C ILE A 94 13.98 -13.97 -21.61
N PRO A 95 14.81 -15.02 -21.71
CA PRO A 95 15.49 -15.40 -22.94
C PRO A 95 14.48 -15.72 -24.06
N LEU A 96 14.88 -15.50 -25.31
CA LEU A 96 14.02 -15.80 -26.46
C LEU A 96 13.61 -17.28 -26.53
N GLU A 97 14.49 -18.18 -26.08
CA GLU A 97 14.24 -19.63 -26.02
C GLU A 97 13.07 -19.99 -25.13
N ASP A 98 12.88 -19.26 -24.01
CA ASP A 98 11.79 -19.49 -23.04
C ASP A 98 10.45 -18.89 -23.50
N ILE A 99 10.42 -18.08 -24.57
CA ILE A 99 9.20 -17.52 -25.14
C ILE A 99 8.54 -18.55 -26.06
N PRO A 100 7.25 -18.87 -25.90
CA PRO A 100 6.54 -19.81 -26.76
C PRO A 100 6.65 -19.46 -28.25
N LEU A 101 6.85 -20.48 -29.09
CA LEU A 101 6.93 -20.29 -30.55
C LEU A 101 5.66 -19.60 -31.09
N ALA A 102 4.50 -19.98 -30.57
CA ALA A 102 3.23 -19.38 -30.95
C ALA A 102 3.18 -17.85 -30.71
N LEU A 103 3.79 -17.35 -29.62
CA LEU A 103 3.84 -15.91 -29.32
C LEU A 103 4.80 -15.17 -30.25
N LYS A 104 5.98 -15.76 -30.57
CA LYS A 104 6.91 -15.24 -31.58
C LYS A 104 6.21 -15.11 -32.92
N GLN A 105 5.56 -16.16 -33.36
CA GLN A 105 4.82 -16.23 -34.62
C GLN A 105 3.63 -15.26 -34.65
N ALA A 106 2.86 -15.15 -33.56
CA ALA A 106 1.75 -14.20 -33.46
C ALA A 106 2.24 -12.75 -33.58
N THR A 107 3.34 -12.42 -32.93
CA THR A 107 3.97 -11.10 -33.00
C THR A 107 4.43 -10.77 -34.43
N LEU A 108 5.13 -11.71 -35.07
CA LEU A 108 5.56 -11.58 -36.47
C LEU A 108 4.36 -11.42 -37.42
N ALA A 109 3.31 -12.22 -37.22
CA ALA A 109 2.12 -12.19 -38.06
C ALA A 109 1.40 -10.84 -38.04
N VAL A 110 1.36 -10.17 -36.87
CA VAL A 110 0.58 -8.94 -36.67
C VAL A 110 1.42 -7.69 -36.91
N GLU A 111 2.69 -7.69 -36.51
CA GLU A 111 3.54 -6.50 -36.50
C GLU A 111 4.48 -6.44 -37.69
N ASP A 112 5.08 -7.57 -38.10
CA ASP A 112 6.12 -7.58 -39.15
C ASP A 112 6.34 -8.99 -39.78
N SER A 113 5.47 -9.36 -40.70
CA SER A 113 5.54 -10.71 -41.32
C SER A 113 6.80 -10.99 -42.16
N ASN A 114 7.51 -9.95 -42.54
CA ASN A 114 8.76 -10.06 -43.33
C ASN A 114 10.02 -9.83 -42.50
N PHE A 115 9.92 -9.84 -41.18
CA PHE A 115 10.98 -9.46 -40.25
C PHE A 115 12.35 -10.08 -40.57
N TYR A 116 12.41 -11.36 -40.88
CA TYR A 116 13.65 -12.07 -41.17
C TYR A 116 14.23 -11.77 -42.56
N TYR A 117 13.49 -11.07 -43.44
CA TYR A 117 13.87 -10.87 -44.85
C TYR A 117 14.26 -9.43 -45.20
N HIS A 118 14.13 -8.48 -44.30
CA HIS A 118 14.52 -7.09 -44.53
C HIS A 118 15.61 -6.62 -43.56
N PHE A 119 16.23 -5.48 -43.85
CA PHE A 119 17.33 -4.88 -43.10
C PHE A 119 16.86 -3.66 -42.26
N GLY A 120 15.98 -3.89 -41.28
CA GLY A 120 15.47 -2.86 -40.38
C GLY A 120 14.30 -2.02 -40.96
N ILE A 121 14.18 -1.94 -42.25
CA ILE A 121 13.12 -1.24 -42.98
C ILE A 121 12.56 -2.20 -44.03
N ASP A 122 11.22 -2.27 -44.16
CA ASP A 122 10.53 -2.99 -45.24
C ASP A 122 9.93 -2.02 -46.26
N PRO A 123 10.63 -1.79 -47.39
CA PRO A 123 10.13 -0.89 -48.45
C PRO A 123 8.81 -1.39 -49.06
N LYS A 124 8.59 -2.70 -49.13
CA LYS A 124 7.34 -3.28 -49.67
C LYS A 124 6.15 -2.98 -48.76
N ALA A 125 6.32 -3.12 -47.42
CA ALA A 125 5.31 -2.79 -46.44
C ALA A 125 4.98 -1.28 -46.43
N ILE A 126 6.02 -0.42 -46.56
CA ILE A 126 5.85 1.03 -46.65
C ILE A 126 5.04 1.41 -47.87
N PHE A 127 5.38 0.84 -49.04
CA PHE A 127 4.64 1.11 -50.28
C PHE A 127 3.20 0.61 -50.24
N ARG A 128 2.98 -0.60 -49.71
CA ARG A 128 1.65 -1.17 -49.52
C ARG A 128 0.80 -0.27 -48.62
N ALA A 129 1.33 0.11 -47.46
CA ALA A 129 0.67 0.98 -46.49
C ALA A 129 0.33 2.36 -47.10
N PHE A 130 1.24 2.93 -47.92
CA PHE A 130 1.02 4.18 -48.61
C PHE A 130 -0.20 4.07 -49.56
N ILE A 131 -0.28 3.03 -50.42
CA ILE A 131 -1.40 2.82 -51.33
C ILE A 131 -2.69 2.58 -50.57
N THR A 132 -2.67 1.78 -49.48
CA THR A 132 -3.87 1.50 -48.66
C THR A 132 -4.39 2.78 -48.01
N ASN A 133 -3.54 3.60 -47.44
CA ASN A 133 -3.90 4.87 -46.81
C ASN A 133 -4.40 5.92 -47.83
N LEU A 134 -3.79 5.96 -48.99
CA LEU A 134 -4.22 6.83 -50.08
C LEU A 134 -5.64 6.48 -50.55
N LYS A 135 -5.94 5.19 -50.69
CA LYS A 135 -7.28 4.70 -51.05
C LYS A 135 -8.33 4.97 -49.97
N ALA A 136 -7.93 4.88 -48.70
CA ALA A 136 -8.82 5.09 -47.56
C ALA A 136 -9.03 6.57 -47.19
N GLY A 137 -8.21 7.50 -47.68
CA GLY A 137 -8.25 8.93 -47.34
C GLY A 137 -7.78 9.25 -45.92
N HIS A 138 -7.41 8.24 -45.12
CA HIS A 138 -6.87 8.39 -43.79
C HIS A 138 -5.90 7.23 -43.44
N VAL A 139 -5.18 7.34 -42.34
CA VAL A 139 -4.18 6.32 -41.93
C VAL A 139 -4.91 5.07 -41.39
N VAL A 140 -4.93 4.00 -42.18
CA VAL A 140 -5.52 2.69 -41.81
C VAL A 140 -4.45 1.65 -41.54
N GLU A 141 -3.35 1.67 -42.31
CA GLU A 141 -2.25 0.68 -42.21
C GLU A 141 -0.91 1.36 -41.89
N GLY A 142 -0.12 0.75 -41.01
CA GLY A 142 1.25 1.17 -40.68
C GLY A 142 2.28 0.28 -41.39
N GLY A 143 3.36 0.90 -41.89
CA GLY A 143 4.48 0.19 -42.52
C GLY A 143 5.76 0.19 -41.67
N SER A 144 5.65 0.28 -40.32
CA SER A 144 6.83 0.26 -39.44
C SER A 144 7.19 -1.16 -39.05
N THR A 145 8.47 -1.51 -39.12
CA THR A 145 8.99 -2.82 -38.75
C THR A 145 9.16 -2.98 -37.22
N ILE A 146 9.32 -4.21 -36.72
CA ILE A 146 9.69 -4.53 -35.32
C ILE A 146 10.96 -3.75 -34.92
N THR A 147 12.00 -3.74 -35.78
CA THR A 147 13.23 -3.02 -35.51
C THR A 147 13.03 -1.51 -35.35
N GLN A 148 12.18 -0.90 -36.20
CA GLN A 148 11.81 0.51 -36.06
C GLN A 148 11.02 0.81 -34.80
N GLN A 149 10.09 -0.07 -34.42
CA GLN A 149 9.33 0.10 -33.17
C GLN A 149 10.24 -0.02 -31.95
N LEU A 150 11.20 -0.94 -31.96
CA LEU A 150 12.19 -1.13 -30.92
C LEU A 150 13.06 0.14 -30.76
N THR A 151 13.65 0.64 -31.87
CA THR A 151 14.49 1.84 -31.83
C THR A 151 13.75 3.08 -31.38
N LYS A 152 12.47 3.24 -31.79
CA LYS A 152 11.58 4.29 -31.29
C LYS A 152 11.43 4.19 -29.77
N THR A 153 11.24 3.00 -29.23
CA THR A 153 10.99 2.77 -27.81
C THR A 153 12.24 3.02 -26.95
N LEU A 154 13.41 2.63 -27.44
CA LEU A 154 14.69 2.70 -26.71
C LEU A 154 15.35 4.09 -26.76
N PHE A 155 15.29 4.77 -27.93
CA PHE A 155 16.17 5.92 -28.20
C PHE A 155 15.44 7.24 -28.51
N LEU A 156 14.13 7.22 -28.83
CA LEU A 156 13.45 8.40 -29.35
C LEU A 156 12.29 8.88 -28.48
N SER A 157 11.98 10.17 -28.60
CA SER A 157 10.82 10.76 -27.91
C SER A 157 9.48 10.30 -28.53
N ARG A 158 8.39 10.48 -27.75
CA ARG A 158 7.02 10.12 -28.19
C ARG A 158 6.42 11.05 -29.23
N GLU A 159 7.10 12.10 -29.65
CA GLU A 159 6.62 13.07 -30.64
C GLU A 159 6.40 12.42 -32.01
N ARG A 160 5.33 12.85 -32.72
CA ARG A 160 5.00 12.33 -34.05
C ARG A 160 5.45 13.31 -35.14
N THR A 161 6.77 13.33 -35.41
CA THR A 161 7.38 14.23 -36.41
C THR A 161 8.08 13.44 -37.53
N LEU A 162 8.20 14.03 -38.72
CA LEU A 162 8.95 13.41 -39.83
C LEU A 162 10.44 13.26 -39.51
N PRO A 163 11.14 14.25 -38.92
CA PRO A 163 12.51 14.08 -38.45
C PRO A 163 12.72 12.89 -37.53
N ARG A 164 11.81 12.66 -36.56
CA ARG A 164 11.88 11.48 -35.69
C ARG A 164 11.75 10.17 -36.49
N LYS A 165 10.87 10.13 -37.50
CA LYS A 165 10.67 8.94 -38.34
C LYS A 165 11.91 8.61 -39.20
N ILE A 166 12.64 9.63 -39.65
CA ILE A 166 13.93 9.44 -40.35
C ILE A 166 14.99 8.91 -39.38
N ARG A 167 15.11 9.47 -38.17
CA ARG A 167 16.03 8.98 -37.13
C ARG A 167 15.72 7.53 -36.74
N GLU A 168 14.44 7.17 -36.58
CA GLU A 168 13.97 5.81 -36.35
C GLU A 168 14.46 4.84 -37.45
N ALA A 169 14.35 5.21 -38.68
CA ALA A 169 14.81 4.39 -39.81
C ALA A 169 16.35 4.21 -39.82
N ILE A 170 17.12 5.28 -39.57
CA ILE A 170 18.59 5.23 -39.49
C ILE A 170 19.02 4.31 -38.33
N LEU A 171 18.40 4.48 -37.13
CA LEU A 171 18.70 3.64 -35.98
C LEU A 171 18.34 2.17 -36.21
N ALA A 172 17.21 1.90 -36.88
CA ALA A 172 16.80 0.53 -37.22
C ALA A 172 17.86 -0.17 -38.10
N VAL A 173 18.38 0.49 -39.12
CA VAL A 173 19.46 -0.07 -39.95
C VAL A 173 20.75 -0.27 -39.14
N ARG A 174 21.12 0.69 -38.29
CA ARG A 174 22.29 0.55 -37.40
C ARG A 174 22.14 -0.62 -36.44
N LEU A 175 20.94 -0.86 -35.91
CA LEU A 175 20.66 -1.95 -34.98
C LEU A 175 20.84 -3.31 -35.66
N GLU A 176 20.37 -3.47 -36.90
CA GLU A 176 20.51 -4.69 -37.71
C GLU A 176 21.98 -4.98 -38.13
N LEU A 177 22.84 -3.97 -38.14
CA LEU A 177 24.29 -4.15 -38.39
C LEU A 177 25.05 -4.67 -37.15
N VAL A 178 24.46 -4.55 -35.94
CA VAL A 178 25.13 -4.86 -34.67
C VAL A 178 24.55 -6.11 -34.00
N PHE A 179 23.27 -6.37 -34.20
CA PHE A 179 22.52 -7.45 -33.55
C PHE A 179 21.87 -8.38 -34.57
N THR A 180 21.78 -9.65 -34.23
CA THR A 180 21.04 -10.65 -35.01
C THR A 180 19.53 -10.41 -34.95
N LYS A 181 18.79 -11.01 -35.87
CA LYS A 181 17.33 -10.97 -35.89
C LYS A 181 16.70 -11.48 -34.57
N ASP A 182 17.25 -12.57 -34.05
CA ASP A 182 16.77 -13.17 -32.81
C ASP A 182 17.04 -12.28 -31.60
N GLU A 183 18.22 -11.66 -31.50
CA GLU A 183 18.51 -10.66 -30.44
C GLU A 183 17.58 -9.44 -30.53
N ILE A 184 17.28 -8.98 -31.75
CA ILE A 184 16.33 -7.85 -31.95
C ILE A 184 14.91 -8.27 -31.54
N LEU A 185 14.48 -9.47 -31.88
CA LEU A 185 13.16 -9.99 -31.49
C LEU A 185 13.07 -10.18 -29.97
N GLU A 186 14.12 -10.72 -29.34
CA GLU A 186 14.20 -10.84 -27.89
C GLU A 186 14.10 -9.48 -27.21
N MET A 187 14.90 -8.51 -27.66
CA MET A 187 14.81 -7.14 -27.14
C MET A 187 13.41 -6.56 -27.32
N TYR A 188 12.76 -6.75 -28.46
CA TYR A 188 11.42 -6.25 -28.74
C TYR A 188 10.41 -6.85 -27.80
N LEU A 189 10.34 -8.17 -27.69
CA LEU A 189 9.39 -8.90 -26.85
C LEU A 189 9.54 -8.56 -25.35
N ASN A 190 10.75 -8.21 -24.92
CA ASN A 190 11.04 -7.79 -23.55
C ASN A 190 10.85 -6.28 -23.27
N GLN A 191 10.76 -5.43 -24.33
CA GLN A 191 10.76 -3.96 -24.14
C GLN A 191 9.42 -3.29 -24.40
N ILE A 192 8.58 -3.88 -25.25
CA ILE A 192 7.35 -3.25 -25.68
C ILE A 192 6.31 -3.17 -24.54
N TYR A 193 5.51 -2.09 -24.59
CA TYR A 193 4.43 -1.87 -23.65
C TYR A 193 3.16 -2.58 -24.07
N TYR A 194 2.60 -3.42 -23.18
CA TYR A 194 1.42 -4.23 -23.40
C TYR A 194 0.17 -3.73 -22.66
N GLY A 195 0.24 -2.61 -21.94
CA GLY A 195 -0.87 -2.08 -21.14
C GLY A 195 -0.75 -2.41 -19.65
N HIS A 196 -1.57 -1.77 -18.81
CA HIS A 196 -1.61 -1.97 -17.36
C HIS A 196 -0.23 -1.95 -16.67
N GLY A 197 0.68 -1.07 -17.13
CA GLY A 197 2.05 -0.97 -16.59
C GLY A 197 2.99 -2.10 -17.02
N SER A 198 2.54 -3.07 -17.84
CA SER A 198 3.33 -4.24 -18.24
C SER A 198 4.20 -3.94 -19.45
N TYR A 199 5.50 -4.14 -19.29
CA TYR A 199 6.50 -4.05 -20.33
C TYR A 199 7.17 -5.41 -20.49
N GLY A 200 7.19 -5.94 -21.73
CA GLY A 200 7.62 -7.28 -22.03
C GLY A 200 6.54 -8.35 -21.86
N VAL A 201 6.69 -9.44 -22.59
CA VAL A 201 5.68 -10.51 -22.74
C VAL A 201 5.46 -11.29 -21.44
N GLU A 202 6.48 -11.51 -20.63
CA GLU A 202 6.34 -12.21 -19.35
C GLU A 202 5.50 -11.39 -18.35
N ALA A 203 5.77 -10.07 -18.26
CA ALA A 203 4.97 -9.19 -17.43
C ALA A 203 3.52 -9.07 -17.92
N ALA A 204 3.32 -9.09 -19.25
CA ALA A 204 2.01 -9.10 -19.85
C ALA A 204 1.25 -10.39 -19.55
N ALA A 205 1.86 -11.57 -19.73
CA ALA A 205 1.24 -12.85 -19.44
C ALA A 205 0.79 -12.96 -17.97
N ARG A 206 1.66 -12.57 -17.03
CA ARG A 206 1.29 -12.53 -15.60
C ARG A 206 0.19 -11.53 -15.29
N THR A 207 0.16 -10.39 -15.99
CA THR A 207 -0.87 -9.36 -15.74
C THR A 207 -2.23 -9.78 -16.30
N TYR A 208 -2.27 -10.33 -17.52
CA TYR A 208 -3.53 -10.65 -18.18
C TYR A 208 -4.06 -12.04 -17.84
N PHE A 209 -3.18 -13.01 -17.54
CA PHE A 209 -3.57 -14.41 -17.35
C PHE A 209 -3.11 -15.02 -16.02
N GLY A 210 -2.47 -14.23 -15.13
CA GLY A 210 -2.03 -14.69 -13.80
C GLY A 210 -0.90 -15.74 -13.81
N ARG A 211 -0.33 -16.08 -14.97
CA ARG A 211 0.71 -17.12 -15.15
C ARG A 211 1.86 -16.66 -16.04
N GLY A 212 2.98 -17.37 -15.97
CA GLY A 212 4.15 -17.08 -16.80
C GLY A 212 3.90 -17.36 -18.29
N VAL A 213 4.64 -16.65 -19.18
CA VAL A 213 4.44 -16.70 -20.62
C VAL A 213 4.66 -18.09 -21.21
N ALA A 214 5.50 -18.93 -20.59
CA ALA A 214 5.72 -20.31 -21.04
C ALA A 214 4.46 -21.20 -21.00
N ASN A 215 3.45 -20.83 -20.21
CA ASN A 215 2.25 -21.63 -19.94
C ASN A 215 0.97 -21.05 -20.56
N ILE A 216 1.09 -20.10 -21.51
CA ILE A 216 -0.07 -19.50 -22.17
C ILE A 216 -0.46 -20.22 -23.45
N THR A 217 -1.75 -20.19 -23.80
CA THR A 217 -2.33 -20.85 -24.99
C THR A 217 -2.03 -20.08 -26.28
N ILE A 218 -2.35 -20.68 -27.44
CA ILE A 218 -2.26 -19.99 -28.74
C ILE A 218 -3.18 -18.76 -28.78
N ALA A 219 -4.39 -18.85 -28.21
CA ALA A 219 -5.33 -17.75 -28.13
C ALA A 219 -4.79 -16.59 -27.27
N GLU A 220 -4.19 -16.91 -26.15
CA GLU A 220 -3.55 -15.94 -25.25
C GLU A 220 -2.29 -15.32 -25.87
N CYS A 221 -1.46 -16.11 -26.59
CA CYS A 221 -0.33 -15.61 -27.38
C CYS A 221 -0.80 -14.56 -28.41
N ALA A 222 -1.84 -14.88 -29.16
CA ALA A 222 -2.43 -13.98 -30.15
C ALA A 222 -3.02 -12.72 -29.52
N MET A 223 -3.57 -12.85 -28.30
CA MET A 223 -4.06 -11.72 -27.53
C MET A 223 -2.92 -10.78 -27.16
N ILE A 224 -1.86 -11.28 -26.50
CA ILE A 224 -0.68 -10.47 -26.14
C ILE A 224 -0.10 -9.78 -27.38
N ALA A 225 0.14 -10.52 -28.45
CA ALA A 225 0.69 -9.99 -29.70
C ALA A 225 -0.17 -8.86 -30.31
N SER A 226 -1.46 -8.82 -30.00
CA SER A 226 -2.40 -7.84 -30.51
C SER A 226 -2.41 -6.50 -29.78
N LEU A 227 -1.87 -6.45 -28.53
CA LEU A 227 -1.94 -5.29 -27.64
C LEU A 227 -1.03 -4.12 -28.06
N PRO A 228 0.21 -4.31 -28.58
CA PRO A 228 1.17 -3.22 -28.80
C PRO A 228 0.67 -2.09 -29.68
N LYS A 229 -0.24 -2.36 -30.61
CA LYS A 229 -0.81 -1.36 -31.52
C LYS A 229 -1.55 -0.23 -30.77
N ALA A 230 -2.32 -0.58 -29.73
CA ALA A 230 -3.02 0.38 -28.86
C ALA A 230 -3.42 -0.31 -27.54
N PRO A 231 -2.49 -0.48 -26.57
CA PRO A 231 -2.68 -1.34 -25.40
C PRO A 231 -3.90 -0.97 -24.55
N ASN A 232 -4.14 0.31 -24.35
CA ASN A 232 -5.29 0.78 -23.57
C ASN A 232 -6.65 0.63 -24.31
N HIS A 233 -6.62 0.54 -25.64
CA HIS A 233 -7.80 0.43 -26.47
C HIS A 233 -8.22 -1.01 -26.71
N TYR A 234 -7.24 -1.93 -26.75
CA TYR A 234 -7.45 -3.35 -26.94
C TYR A 234 -7.33 -4.16 -25.64
N SER A 235 -7.35 -3.49 -24.49
CA SER A 235 -7.32 -4.18 -23.20
C SER A 235 -8.59 -5.00 -22.97
N PRO A 236 -8.49 -6.31 -22.70
CA PRO A 236 -9.65 -7.16 -22.45
C PRO A 236 -10.41 -6.80 -21.16
N TYR A 237 -9.76 -6.15 -20.22
CA TYR A 237 -10.40 -5.62 -19.01
C TYR A 237 -11.28 -4.39 -19.25
N LYS A 238 -11.02 -3.64 -20.35
CA LYS A 238 -11.78 -2.43 -20.68
C LYS A 238 -12.87 -2.67 -21.72
N ASP A 239 -12.57 -3.51 -22.71
CA ASP A 239 -13.47 -3.79 -23.84
C ASP A 239 -13.19 -5.23 -24.34
N PRO A 240 -13.80 -6.24 -23.70
CA PRO A 240 -13.58 -7.66 -24.01
C PRO A 240 -13.91 -7.99 -25.48
N GLU A 241 -15.01 -7.44 -26.02
CA GLU A 241 -15.41 -7.72 -27.41
C GLU A 241 -14.39 -7.21 -28.42
N ARG A 242 -13.87 -6.00 -28.23
CA ARG A 242 -12.87 -5.41 -29.13
C ARG A 242 -11.56 -6.17 -29.03
N ALA A 243 -11.19 -6.58 -27.84
CA ALA A 243 -10.04 -7.41 -27.56
C ALA A 243 -10.15 -8.77 -28.30
N GLN A 244 -11.30 -9.43 -28.19
CA GLN A 244 -11.59 -10.68 -28.88
C GLN A 244 -11.54 -10.55 -30.41
N LYS A 245 -12.14 -9.50 -30.97
CA LYS A 245 -12.08 -9.21 -32.43
C LYS A 245 -10.62 -9.07 -32.89
N ARG A 246 -9.79 -8.38 -32.09
CA ARG A 246 -8.38 -8.17 -32.40
C ARG A 246 -7.54 -9.43 -32.25
N ARG A 247 -7.76 -10.24 -31.20
CA ARG A 247 -7.18 -11.58 -31.01
C ARG A 247 -7.49 -12.48 -32.22
N ASN A 248 -8.77 -12.56 -32.59
CA ASN A 248 -9.21 -13.42 -33.68
C ASN A 248 -8.63 -12.97 -35.05
N HIS A 249 -8.35 -11.66 -35.22
CA HIS A 249 -7.62 -11.16 -36.39
C HIS A 249 -6.17 -11.67 -36.39
N ALA A 250 -5.50 -11.66 -35.25
CA ALA A 250 -4.12 -12.20 -35.13
C ALA A 250 -4.08 -13.70 -35.45
N ILE A 251 -5.01 -14.49 -34.89
CA ILE A 251 -5.10 -15.93 -35.14
C ILE A 251 -5.30 -16.22 -36.65
N ARG A 252 -6.25 -15.53 -37.30
CA ARG A 252 -6.46 -15.68 -38.75
C ARG A 252 -5.22 -15.31 -39.56
N ARG A 253 -4.45 -14.31 -39.11
CA ARG A 253 -3.21 -13.91 -39.73
C ARG A 253 -2.12 -14.97 -39.59
N MET A 254 -2.02 -15.60 -38.39
CA MET A 254 -1.10 -16.73 -38.17
C MET A 254 -1.44 -17.92 -39.08
N ALA A 255 -2.71 -18.28 -39.20
CA ALA A 255 -3.17 -19.35 -40.09
C ALA A 255 -2.90 -19.01 -41.56
N TYR A 256 -3.14 -17.75 -42.01
CA TYR A 256 -2.85 -17.30 -43.38
C TYR A 256 -1.35 -17.40 -43.72
N LEU A 257 -0.46 -17.16 -42.76
CA LEU A 257 0.98 -17.26 -42.91
C LEU A 257 1.51 -18.69 -42.69
N SER A 258 0.63 -19.68 -42.48
CA SER A 258 0.97 -21.08 -42.19
C SER A 258 1.86 -21.25 -40.95
N PHE A 259 1.73 -20.35 -39.97
CA PHE A 259 2.39 -20.49 -38.65
C PHE A 259 1.64 -21.45 -37.74
N ILE A 260 0.33 -21.59 -37.93
CA ILE A 260 -0.52 -22.59 -37.28
C ILE A 260 -1.41 -23.24 -38.36
N THR A 261 -1.91 -24.43 -38.07
CA THR A 261 -2.89 -25.09 -38.93
C THR A 261 -4.25 -24.37 -38.86
N ARG A 262 -5.12 -24.66 -39.81
CA ARG A 262 -6.48 -24.11 -39.80
C ARG A 262 -7.29 -24.60 -38.61
N GLU A 263 -7.11 -25.89 -38.24
CA GLU A 263 -7.79 -26.52 -37.11
C GLU A 263 -7.36 -25.89 -35.77
N GLU A 264 -6.06 -25.68 -35.56
CA GLU A 264 -5.52 -24.95 -34.38
C GLU A 264 -6.06 -23.51 -34.32
N GLY A 265 -6.18 -22.86 -35.47
CA GLY A 265 -6.73 -21.51 -35.56
C GLY A 265 -8.22 -21.47 -35.19
N GLU A 266 -9.03 -22.40 -35.67
CA GLU A 266 -10.45 -22.49 -35.33
C GLU A 266 -10.66 -22.85 -33.86
N SER A 267 -9.85 -23.74 -33.29
CA SER A 267 -9.85 -24.06 -31.86
C SER A 267 -9.52 -22.83 -31.00
N ALA A 268 -8.46 -22.10 -31.35
CA ALA A 268 -8.02 -20.91 -30.60
C ALA A 268 -9.02 -19.73 -30.73
N ILE A 269 -9.80 -19.63 -31.80
CA ILE A 269 -10.86 -18.61 -31.95
C ILE A 269 -12.03 -18.89 -30.99
N ASN A 270 -12.35 -20.15 -30.78
CA ASN A 270 -13.46 -20.59 -29.94
C ASN A 270 -13.08 -20.72 -28.44
N GLU A 271 -11.82 -20.55 -28.11
CA GLU A 271 -11.34 -20.53 -26.71
C GLU A 271 -11.85 -19.31 -25.97
N GLU A 272 -12.47 -19.52 -24.81
CA GLU A 272 -12.94 -18.44 -23.93
C GLU A 272 -11.78 -17.70 -23.25
N PHE A 273 -12.01 -16.44 -22.89
CA PHE A 273 -11.05 -15.64 -22.15
C PHE A 273 -11.10 -15.96 -20.67
N HIS A 274 -9.99 -16.43 -20.13
CA HIS A 274 -9.80 -16.53 -18.69
C HIS A 274 -8.77 -15.47 -18.27
N LEU A 275 -9.27 -14.31 -17.88
CA LEU A 275 -8.43 -13.23 -17.40
C LEU A 275 -8.04 -13.48 -15.96
N GLY A 276 -6.76 -13.32 -15.65
CA GLY A 276 -6.30 -13.27 -14.28
C GLY A 276 -6.83 -12.02 -13.59
N GLU A 277 -7.06 -12.09 -12.30
CA GLU A 277 -7.29 -10.87 -11.53
C GLU A 277 -6.15 -9.88 -11.78
N ILE A 278 -6.49 -8.62 -12.13
CA ILE A 278 -5.53 -7.53 -11.92
C ILE A 278 -5.42 -7.39 -10.40
N THR A 279 -4.76 -8.33 -9.76
CA THR A 279 -4.24 -8.07 -8.44
C THR A 279 -3.33 -6.86 -8.61
N ASN A 280 -3.81 -5.70 -8.17
CA ASN A 280 -2.95 -4.59 -7.78
C ASN A 280 -2.00 -5.21 -6.76
N MET A 281 -0.89 -5.74 -7.28
CA MET A 281 -0.06 -6.76 -6.68
C MET A 281 0.29 -6.43 -5.26
N LEU A 282 0.04 -7.45 -4.43
CA LEU A 282 0.89 -7.76 -3.29
C LEU A 282 1.49 -6.52 -2.61
N ASN A 283 0.62 -5.62 -2.17
CA ASN A 283 1.03 -4.68 -1.14
C ASN A 283 0.26 -5.02 0.13
N ARG A 284 0.69 -6.12 0.78
CA ARG A 284 0.09 -6.61 2.02
C ARG A 284 0.24 -5.63 3.18
N ALA A 285 1.15 -4.64 3.05
CA ALA A 285 1.49 -3.67 4.08
C ALA A 285 1.65 -2.23 3.53
N PRO A 286 0.63 -1.63 2.90
CA PRO A 286 0.82 -0.43 2.07
C PRO A 286 1.43 0.77 2.80
N TYR A 287 1.06 1.04 4.05
CA TYR A 287 1.65 2.14 4.83
C TYR A 287 3.11 1.87 5.23
N PHE A 288 3.44 0.62 5.58
CA PHE A 288 4.82 0.24 5.87
C PHE A 288 5.68 0.28 4.61
N VAL A 289 5.16 -0.22 3.49
CA VAL A 289 5.85 -0.21 2.19
C VAL A 289 6.10 1.23 1.71
N GLU A 290 5.15 2.15 1.91
CA GLU A 290 5.35 3.57 1.62
C GLU A 290 6.44 4.19 2.51
N HIS A 291 6.50 3.82 3.79
CA HIS A 291 7.58 4.23 4.68
C HIS A 291 8.95 3.74 4.18
N ILE A 292 9.06 2.48 3.73
CA ILE A 292 10.27 1.94 3.10
C ILE A 292 10.60 2.68 1.80
N ARG A 293 9.61 2.98 0.96
CA ARG A 293 9.80 3.71 -0.29
C ARG A 293 10.42 5.10 -0.06
N GLN A 294 9.94 5.83 0.94
CA GLN A 294 10.49 7.14 1.31
C GLN A 294 11.95 7.03 1.74
N PHE A 295 12.27 6.06 2.59
CA PHE A 295 13.66 5.79 3.00
C PHE A 295 14.56 5.48 1.80
N LEU A 296 14.12 4.61 0.89
CA LEU A 296 14.91 4.24 -0.29
C LEU A 296 15.09 5.42 -1.25
N GLN A 297 14.06 6.25 -1.41
CA GLN A 297 14.11 7.43 -2.26
C GLN A 297 15.07 8.48 -1.72
N GLU A 298 15.07 8.70 -0.41
CA GLU A 298 15.99 9.62 0.26
C GLU A 298 17.45 9.13 0.16
N LYS A 299 17.67 7.83 0.41
CA LYS A 299 19.02 7.25 0.45
C LYS A 299 19.64 6.99 -0.92
N TYR A 300 18.85 6.57 -1.91
CA TYR A 300 19.35 6.09 -3.20
C TYR A 300 18.84 6.88 -4.41
N GLY A 301 17.86 7.75 -4.22
CA GLY A 301 17.18 8.48 -5.29
C GLY A 301 16.20 7.64 -6.09
N SER A 302 15.32 8.30 -6.84
CA SER A 302 14.24 7.66 -7.60
C SER A 302 14.73 6.71 -8.68
N SER A 303 15.87 7.01 -9.33
CA SER A 303 16.40 6.15 -10.38
C SER A 303 16.79 4.77 -9.85
N LYS A 304 17.53 4.70 -8.73
CA LYS A 304 17.97 3.43 -8.15
C LYS A 304 16.82 2.68 -7.48
N LEU A 305 15.85 3.42 -6.88
CA LEU A 305 14.64 2.84 -6.31
C LEU A 305 13.80 2.09 -7.33
N TYR A 306 13.52 2.69 -8.48
CA TYR A 306 12.57 2.14 -9.45
C TYR A 306 13.21 1.35 -10.61
N ARG A 307 14.53 1.47 -10.80
CA ARG A 307 15.26 0.84 -11.92
C ARG A 307 16.46 0.02 -11.48
N GLY A 308 16.83 0.07 -10.20
CA GLY A 308 18.06 -0.55 -9.69
C GLY A 308 17.93 -2.02 -9.33
N GLY A 309 16.72 -2.60 -9.32
CA GLY A 309 16.48 -3.99 -8.96
C GLY A 309 16.92 -4.32 -7.53
N LEU A 310 16.61 -3.46 -6.58
CA LEU A 310 16.96 -3.67 -5.19
C LEU A 310 16.12 -4.81 -4.58
N LYS A 311 16.74 -5.62 -3.73
CA LYS A 311 16.06 -6.55 -2.83
C LYS A 311 16.15 -5.99 -1.42
N VAL A 312 15.03 -5.61 -0.84
CA VAL A 312 14.94 -4.95 0.47
C VAL A 312 14.32 -5.89 1.48
N TYR A 313 15.13 -6.38 2.39
CA TYR A 313 14.71 -7.28 3.46
C TYR A 313 14.38 -6.47 4.69
N THR A 314 13.11 -6.50 5.08
CA THR A 314 12.57 -5.66 6.15
C THR A 314 12.42 -6.41 7.46
N THR A 315 11.96 -5.70 8.49
CA THR A 315 11.66 -6.26 9.81
C THR A 315 10.17 -6.58 9.99
N LEU A 316 9.38 -6.40 8.94
CA LEU A 316 7.94 -6.58 8.95
C LEU A 316 7.57 -8.05 9.18
N ASP A 317 6.72 -8.31 10.13
CA ASP A 317 6.04 -9.59 10.33
C ASP A 317 4.67 -9.51 9.63
N ILE A 318 4.46 -10.35 8.63
CA ILE A 318 3.25 -10.29 7.80
C ILE A 318 2.00 -10.67 8.61
N GLY A 319 2.10 -11.67 9.47
CA GLY A 319 0.98 -12.09 10.32
C GLY A 319 0.56 -10.99 11.29
N LEU A 320 1.53 -10.34 11.93
CA LEU A 320 1.27 -9.19 12.79
C LEU A 320 0.71 -8.00 12.01
N GLN A 321 1.19 -7.76 10.81
CA GLN A 321 0.71 -6.68 9.96
C GLN A 321 -0.77 -6.88 9.55
N GLU A 322 -1.14 -8.07 9.15
CA GLU A 322 -2.53 -8.41 8.78
C GLU A 322 -3.47 -8.32 9.97
N SER A 323 -3.03 -8.83 11.13
CA SER A 323 -3.75 -8.69 12.40
C SER A 323 -3.96 -7.22 12.78
N ALA A 324 -2.93 -6.37 12.62
CA ALA A 324 -3.02 -4.94 12.87
C ALA A 324 -4.05 -4.26 11.94
N GLN A 325 -4.03 -4.57 10.65
CA GLN A 325 -4.98 -4.02 9.66
C GLN A 325 -6.41 -4.47 9.97
N LYS A 326 -6.61 -5.75 10.29
CA LYS A 326 -7.90 -6.31 10.69
C LYS A 326 -8.45 -5.65 11.95
N SER A 327 -7.60 -5.48 12.97
CA SER A 327 -7.96 -4.83 14.23
C SER A 327 -8.35 -3.36 14.06
N ILE A 328 -7.60 -2.60 13.25
CA ILE A 328 -7.91 -1.22 12.89
C ILE A 328 -9.26 -1.16 12.16
N ARG A 329 -9.41 -1.90 11.07
CA ARG A 329 -10.62 -1.83 10.22
C ARG A 329 -11.88 -2.20 11.00
N LYS A 330 -11.85 -3.30 11.75
CA LYS A 330 -13.00 -3.77 12.52
C LYS A 330 -13.42 -2.74 13.59
N ASN A 331 -12.47 -2.28 14.39
CA ASN A 331 -12.79 -1.45 15.55
C ASN A 331 -13.09 0.01 15.18
N LEU A 332 -12.52 0.54 14.09
CA LEU A 332 -12.91 1.85 13.57
C LEU A 332 -14.36 1.86 13.09
N ARG A 333 -14.84 0.80 12.43
CA ARG A 333 -16.26 0.67 12.09
C ARG A 333 -17.16 0.70 13.33
N VAL A 334 -16.77 -0.04 14.37
CA VAL A 334 -17.51 -0.04 15.64
C VAL A 334 -17.48 1.34 16.29
N ALA A 335 -16.36 2.05 16.27
CA ALA A 335 -16.24 3.40 16.81
C ALA A 335 -17.09 4.40 16.02
N ASP A 336 -17.08 4.32 14.69
CA ASP A 336 -17.81 5.21 13.80
C ASP A 336 -19.34 5.05 13.92
N LYS A 337 -19.83 3.81 14.07
CA LYS A 337 -21.25 3.54 14.33
C LYS A 337 -21.77 4.21 15.61
N ARG A 338 -20.95 4.37 16.62
CA ARG A 338 -21.32 5.08 17.85
C ARG A 338 -21.52 6.59 17.64
N TYR A 339 -20.97 7.13 16.55
CA TYR A 339 -21.20 8.52 16.16
C TYR A 339 -22.60 8.74 15.58
N GLY A 340 -23.16 7.75 14.88
CA GLY A 340 -24.46 7.74 14.22
C GLY A 340 -24.36 7.41 12.73
N TYR A 341 -25.50 7.22 12.10
CA TYR A 341 -25.65 6.88 10.69
C TYR A 341 -25.73 8.14 9.83
N ARG A 342 -24.97 8.17 8.74
CA ARG A 342 -24.90 9.34 7.85
C ARG A 342 -25.88 9.30 6.68
N GLY A 343 -26.76 8.30 6.65
CA GLY A 343 -27.75 8.09 5.58
C GLY A 343 -27.28 7.12 4.48
N SER A 344 -28.17 6.90 3.52
CA SER A 344 -27.94 6.05 2.36
C SER A 344 -26.87 6.66 1.41
N LEU A 345 -26.30 5.83 0.55
CA LEU A 345 -25.36 6.25 -0.49
C LEU A 345 -26.04 6.95 -1.68
N GLY A 346 -27.34 6.78 -1.79
CA GLY A 346 -28.20 7.31 -2.82
C GLY A 346 -29.53 6.56 -2.81
N ASN A 347 -30.39 6.87 -3.78
CA ASN A 347 -31.65 6.18 -3.95
C ASN A 347 -31.74 5.59 -5.35
N VAL A 348 -32.21 4.36 -5.45
CA VAL A 348 -32.42 3.61 -6.69
C VAL A 348 -33.91 3.56 -6.97
N ASP A 349 -34.29 3.91 -8.18
CA ASP A 349 -35.67 3.83 -8.63
C ASP A 349 -36.09 2.37 -8.82
N LEU A 350 -36.92 1.86 -7.92
CA LEU A 350 -37.40 0.47 -7.92
C LEU A 350 -38.30 0.15 -9.13
N SER A 351 -38.81 1.16 -9.83
CA SER A 351 -39.65 0.96 -11.04
C SER A 351 -38.87 0.48 -12.29
N ARG A 352 -37.54 0.52 -12.24
CA ARG A 352 -36.65 0.10 -13.36
C ARG A 352 -36.60 -1.41 -13.59
N GLY A 353 -37.23 -2.18 -12.72
CA GLY A 353 -37.26 -3.64 -12.78
C GLY A 353 -36.03 -4.30 -12.14
N GLU A 354 -36.28 -5.50 -11.61
CA GLU A 354 -35.34 -6.26 -10.79
C GLU A 354 -34.02 -6.58 -11.53
N LEU A 355 -34.09 -6.99 -12.80
CA LEU A 355 -32.90 -7.32 -13.61
C LEU A 355 -31.93 -6.13 -13.76
N SER A 356 -32.45 -4.91 -13.95
CA SER A 356 -31.61 -3.71 -14.08
C SER A 356 -30.92 -3.34 -12.76
N ILE A 357 -31.59 -3.57 -11.63
CA ILE A 357 -31.03 -3.35 -10.29
C ILE A 357 -29.98 -4.42 -9.99
N GLN A 358 -30.24 -5.66 -10.35
CA GLN A 358 -29.31 -6.79 -10.21
C GLN A 358 -27.99 -6.54 -10.95
N GLU A 359 -28.06 -6.21 -12.24
CA GLU A 359 -26.86 -5.89 -13.04
C GLU A 359 -26.06 -4.73 -12.46
N ALA A 360 -26.75 -3.68 -11.96
CA ALA A 360 -26.12 -2.54 -11.33
C ALA A 360 -25.40 -2.95 -10.02
N LEU A 361 -26.03 -3.78 -9.18
CA LEU A 361 -25.44 -4.24 -7.91
C LEU A 361 -24.26 -5.20 -8.14
N ILE A 362 -24.36 -6.14 -9.09
CA ILE A 362 -23.27 -7.03 -9.46
C ILE A 362 -22.05 -6.20 -9.87
N LYS A 363 -22.25 -5.21 -10.74
CA LYS A 363 -21.17 -4.30 -11.17
C LYS A 363 -20.62 -3.43 -10.03
N MET A 364 -21.48 -2.92 -9.14
CA MET A 364 -21.08 -2.07 -8.01
C MET A 364 -20.31 -2.84 -6.93
N ASN A 365 -20.60 -4.14 -6.77
CA ASN A 365 -19.97 -5.01 -5.79
C ASN A 365 -18.77 -5.78 -6.38
N HIS A 366 -18.54 -5.65 -7.70
CA HIS A 366 -17.50 -6.40 -8.42
C HIS A 366 -17.62 -7.93 -8.28
N PHE A 367 -18.85 -8.46 -8.23
CA PHE A 367 -19.05 -9.89 -8.27
C PHE A 367 -18.65 -10.44 -9.65
N GLU A 368 -17.81 -11.47 -9.65
CA GLU A 368 -17.54 -12.26 -10.86
C GLU A 368 -18.70 -13.22 -11.15
N GLU A 369 -18.84 -13.62 -12.41
CA GLU A 369 -19.87 -14.56 -12.83
C GLU A 369 -19.70 -15.89 -12.08
N GLY A 370 -20.67 -16.25 -11.21
CA GLY A 370 -20.62 -17.44 -10.36
C GLY A 370 -20.05 -17.20 -8.94
N GLU A 371 -19.58 -16.00 -8.58
CA GLU A 371 -19.23 -15.67 -7.20
C GLU A 371 -20.48 -15.39 -6.38
N GLY A 372 -20.64 -16.16 -5.29
CA GLY A 372 -21.68 -15.96 -4.29
C GLY A 372 -21.27 -14.91 -3.24
N ILE A 373 -22.27 -14.47 -2.48
CA ILE A 373 -22.08 -13.59 -1.33
C ILE A 373 -21.30 -14.35 -0.24
N THR A 374 -20.27 -13.72 0.30
CA THR A 374 -19.42 -14.30 1.34
C THR A 374 -19.72 -13.69 2.70
N GLU A 375 -19.84 -14.52 3.74
CA GLU A 375 -20.01 -14.07 5.12
C GLU A 375 -18.90 -13.11 5.54
N GLY A 376 -19.30 -12.00 6.14
CA GLY A 376 -18.38 -10.99 6.69
C GLY A 376 -17.90 -9.94 5.70
N ASN A 377 -18.02 -10.15 4.39
CA ASN A 377 -17.72 -9.14 3.38
C ASN A 377 -18.76 -8.02 3.39
N ILE A 378 -18.29 -6.78 3.20
CA ILE A 378 -19.20 -5.62 3.20
C ILE A 378 -19.49 -5.26 1.76
N ILE A 379 -20.77 -5.34 1.40
CA ILE A 379 -21.29 -5.14 0.05
C ILE A 379 -22.39 -4.09 0.04
N LYS A 380 -22.74 -3.60 -1.12
CA LYS A 380 -23.89 -2.72 -1.33
C LYS A 380 -25.14 -3.53 -1.56
N GLY A 381 -26.25 -3.05 -1.03
CA GLY A 381 -27.59 -3.58 -1.28
C GLY A 381 -28.61 -2.47 -1.44
N VAL A 382 -29.72 -2.78 -2.07
CA VAL A 382 -30.86 -1.86 -2.24
C VAL A 382 -31.98 -2.29 -1.32
N VAL A 383 -32.50 -1.35 -0.53
CA VAL A 383 -33.64 -1.57 0.37
C VAL A 383 -34.90 -1.75 -0.48
N ILE A 384 -35.58 -2.90 -0.33
CA ILE A 384 -36.83 -3.23 -1.04
C ILE A 384 -38.03 -2.85 -0.21
N SER A 385 -38.06 -3.25 1.06
CA SER A 385 -39.15 -2.92 1.99
C SER A 385 -38.63 -2.62 3.38
N VAL A 386 -39.39 -1.85 4.15
CA VAL A 386 -39.06 -1.47 5.53
C VAL A 386 -40.29 -1.77 6.39
N ASP A 387 -40.19 -2.78 7.28
CA ASP A 387 -41.21 -3.19 8.21
C ASP A 387 -40.93 -2.64 9.61
N GLU A 388 -41.79 -2.96 10.59
CA GLU A 388 -41.65 -2.45 11.97
C GLU A 388 -40.31 -2.87 12.64
N LYS A 389 -39.75 -4.03 12.31
CA LYS A 389 -38.54 -4.60 12.94
C LYS A 389 -37.48 -5.05 11.98
N GLN A 390 -37.77 -5.16 10.69
CA GLN A 390 -36.90 -5.72 9.69
C GLN A 390 -36.87 -4.86 8.43
N VAL A 391 -35.78 -4.99 7.67
CA VAL A 391 -35.61 -4.37 6.35
C VAL A 391 -35.20 -5.44 5.37
N SER A 392 -35.95 -5.57 4.28
CA SER A 392 -35.59 -6.47 3.16
C SER A 392 -34.64 -5.74 2.23
N VAL A 393 -33.54 -6.39 1.88
CA VAL A 393 -32.47 -5.83 1.06
C VAL A 393 -32.12 -6.76 -0.08
N PHE A 394 -32.13 -6.23 -1.28
CA PHE A 394 -31.70 -6.93 -2.49
C PHE A 394 -30.17 -6.74 -2.67
N LEU A 395 -29.46 -7.84 -2.90
CA LEU A 395 -28.00 -7.87 -2.97
C LEU A 395 -27.47 -8.13 -4.38
N GLY A 396 -28.34 -8.41 -5.32
CA GLY A 396 -28.05 -8.80 -6.70
C GLY A 396 -28.25 -10.29 -6.92
N PRO A 397 -27.30 -11.18 -6.54
CA PRO A 397 -27.53 -12.63 -6.69
C PRO A 397 -28.53 -13.18 -5.66
N ASP A 398 -28.67 -12.56 -4.51
CA ASP A 398 -29.49 -12.99 -3.39
C ASP A 398 -30.23 -11.85 -2.72
N GLU A 399 -31.10 -12.19 -1.78
CA GLU A 399 -31.77 -11.27 -0.88
C GLU A 399 -31.30 -11.48 0.57
N GLY A 400 -31.56 -10.49 1.42
CA GLY A 400 -31.29 -10.61 2.84
C GLY A 400 -32.15 -9.68 3.67
N THR A 401 -32.11 -9.89 4.99
CA THR A 401 -32.87 -9.08 5.96
C THR A 401 -31.97 -8.50 7.03
N ILE A 402 -32.21 -7.24 7.37
CA ILE A 402 -31.58 -6.55 8.52
C ILE A 402 -32.60 -6.49 9.66
N ASP A 403 -32.29 -7.12 10.79
CA ASP A 403 -33.06 -6.95 12.02
C ASP A 403 -32.74 -5.60 12.67
N ILE A 404 -33.73 -5.00 13.38
CA ILE A 404 -33.53 -3.74 14.11
C ILE A 404 -32.34 -3.79 15.07
N LEU A 405 -32.02 -4.96 15.65
CA LEU A 405 -30.88 -5.10 16.55
C LEU A 405 -29.53 -4.89 15.83
N ASP A 406 -29.46 -5.23 14.53
CA ASP A 406 -28.28 -5.10 13.70
C ASP A 406 -28.14 -3.71 13.02
N MET A 407 -29.13 -2.81 13.25
CA MET A 407 -29.14 -1.44 12.77
C MET A 407 -29.55 -0.38 13.80
N ASN A 408 -29.82 -0.76 15.05
CA ASN A 408 -30.35 0.16 16.08
C ASN A 408 -29.44 1.37 16.41
N TRP A 409 -28.19 1.33 15.99
CA TRP A 409 -27.24 2.42 16.10
C TRP A 409 -27.47 3.54 15.08
N ALA A 410 -28.36 3.32 14.08
CA ALA A 410 -28.50 4.14 12.88
C ALA A 410 -29.28 5.46 13.12
N ARG A 411 -29.10 6.10 14.26
CA ARG A 411 -29.60 7.45 14.52
C ARG A 411 -28.79 8.49 13.74
N PRO A 412 -29.34 9.69 13.49
CA PRO A 412 -28.56 10.79 12.91
C PRO A 412 -27.30 11.12 13.74
N PRO A 413 -26.18 11.52 13.10
CA PRO A 413 -24.91 11.82 13.79
C PRO A 413 -25.09 12.93 14.84
N ASN A 414 -24.61 12.67 16.06
CA ASN A 414 -24.65 13.68 17.15
C ASN A 414 -23.52 13.41 18.16
N THR A 415 -22.54 14.30 18.24
CA THR A 415 -21.40 14.21 19.16
C THR A 415 -21.76 14.42 20.62
N ARG A 416 -22.94 15.02 20.92
CA ARG A 416 -23.39 15.30 22.30
C ARG A 416 -24.07 14.10 22.95
N LEU A 417 -24.48 13.10 22.15
CA LEU A 417 -25.15 11.90 22.63
C LEU A 417 -24.14 10.76 22.82
N ASP A 418 -24.33 9.98 23.90
CA ASP A 418 -23.57 8.74 24.07
C ASP A 418 -24.22 7.63 23.24
N GLY A 419 -23.50 7.11 22.23
CA GLY A 419 -23.98 6.08 21.30
C GLY A 419 -24.38 4.74 21.98
N ARG A 420 -24.12 4.54 23.29
CA ARG A 420 -24.59 3.36 24.01
C ARG A 420 -26.10 3.42 24.27
N TRP A 421 -26.63 4.60 24.47
CA TRP A 421 -27.99 4.82 24.89
C TRP A 421 -28.90 5.41 23.81
N ALA A 422 -28.29 6.14 22.86
CA ALA A 422 -29.02 6.77 21.78
C ALA A 422 -29.16 5.78 20.60
N LYS A 423 -30.29 5.09 20.54
CA LYS A 423 -30.64 4.09 19.54
C LYS A 423 -32.00 4.43 18.89
N ILE A 424 -32.20 3.94 17.66
CA ILE A 424 -33.50 3.93 17.01
C ILE A 424 -34.30 2.70 17.45
N ASN A 425 -35.61 2.80 17.40
CA ASN A 425 -36.53 1.74 17.77
C ASN A 425 -37.22 1.09 16.56
N ARG A 426 -37.28 1.80 15.44
CA ARG A 426 -37.87 1.32 14.18
C ARG A 426 -36.92 1.56 13.02
N PRO A 427 -36.82 0.63 12.07
CA PRO A 427 -35.98 0.80 10.88
C PRO A 427 -36.33 2.03 10.03
N SER A 428 -37.62 2.40 9.97
CA SER A 428 -38.10 3.56 9.22
C SER A 428 -37.61 4.93 9.75
N GLU A 429 -36.96 4.95 10.91
CA GLU A 429 -36.25 6.16 11.40
C GLU A 429 -34.94 6.43 10.66
N ALA A 430 -34.43 5.45 9.88
CA ALA A 430 -33.14 5.54 9.25
C ALA A 430 -33.11 5.14 7.76
N LEU A 431 -34.02 4.26 7.30
CA LEU A 431 -33.99 3.68 5.95
C LEU A 431 -35.36 3.76 5.29
N TYR A 432 -35.33 3.89 3.94
CA TYR A 432 -36.52 3.95 3.07
C TYR A 432 -36.36 3.01 1.88
N PRO A 433 -37.48 2.51 1.27
CA PRO A 433 -37.40 1.75 0.03
C PRO A 433 -36.66 2.51 -1.07
N GLY A 434 -35.81 1.80 -1.80
CA GLY A 434 -34.92 2.38 -2.82
C GLY A 434 -33.54 2.84 -2.28
N ASP A 435 -33.34 2.91 -0.97
CA ASP A 435 -32.05 3.32 -0.43
C ASP A 435 -30.95 2.34 -0.80
N LEU A 436 -29.86 2.85 -1.39
CA LEU A 436 -28.61 2.12 -1.61
C LEU A 436 -27.77 2.21 -0.34
N ILE A 437 -27.48 1.08 0.27
CA ILE A 437 -26.82 1.02 1.58
C ILE A 437 -25.63 0.05 1.59
N TRP A 438 -24.70 0.22 2.54
CA TRP A 438 -23.70 -0.79 2.87
C TRP A 438 -24.30 -1.81 3.85
N VAL A 439 -24.10 -3.11 3.55
CA VAL A 439 -24.50 -4.21 4.42
C VAL A 439 -23.36 -5.21 4.60
N LYS A 440 -23.40 -5.92 5.73
CA LYS A 440 -22.52 -7.02 6.05
C LYS A 440 -23.32 -8.29 6.20
N PRO A 441 -23.15 -9.31 5.32
CA PRO A 441 -23.69 -10.63 5.50
C PRO A 441 -23.15 -11.28 6.79
N LEU A 442 -24.05 -11.76 7.65
CA LEU A 442 -23.71 -12.37 8.94
C LEU A 442 -23.74 -13.89 8.87
N ARG A 443 -24.80 -14.44 8.27
CA ARG A 443 -25.04 -15.88 8.09
C ARG A 443 -26.19 -16.08 7.10
N ILE A 444 -26.25 -17.28 6.53
CA ILE A 444 -27.42 -17.70 5.76
C ILE A 444 -28.57 -18.03 6.74
N ILE A 445 -29.78 -17.60 6.43
CA ILE A 445 -30.99 -17.90 7.23
C ILE A 445 -31.36 -19.38 7.04
N GLU A 446 -31.75 -20.06 8.11
CA GLU A 446 -32.17 -21.48 8.08
C GLU A 446 -33.29 -21.67 7.06
N GLY A 447 -33.13 -22.68 6.19
CA GLY A 447 -34.05 -22.95 5.08
C GLY A 447 -33.61 -22.38 3.73
N GLY A 448 -32.46 -21.70 3.64
CA GLY A 448 -31.95 -21.16 2.37
C GLY A 448 -32.65 -19.91 1.86
N LEU A 449 -33.40 -19.22 2.69
CA LEU A 449 -34.27 -18.09 2.36
C LEU A 449 -33.52 -16.73 2.38
N GLY A 450 -32.20 -16.71 2.05
CA GLY A 450 -31.43 -15.49 1.96
C GLY A 450 -30.48 -15.26 3.16
N TRP A 451 -29.99 -14.03 3.32
CA TRP A 451 -28.95 -13.65 4.28
C TRP A 451 -29.48 -12.84 5.46
N ALA A 452 -29.03 -13.16 6.66
CA ALA A 452 -29.09 -12.21 7.78
C ALA A 452 -28.01 -11.15 7.62
N LEU A 453 -28.37 -9.89 7.69
CA LEU A 453 -27.51 -8.76 7.39
C LEU A 453 -27.37 -7.80 8.57
N ALA A 454 -26.25 -7.10 8.66
CA ALA A 454 -26.12 -5.92 9.51
C ALA A 454 -25.92 -4.67 8.67
N LEU A 455 -26.54 -3.56 9.06
CA LEU A 455 -26.30 -2.26 8.45
C LEU A 455 -24.86 -1.80 8.70
N GLU A 456 -24.22 -1.31 7.65
CA GLU A 456 -22.85 -0.82 7.69
C GLU A 456 -22.76 0.63 7.17
N GLN A 457 -21.65 1.27 7.48
CA GLN A 457 -21.22 2.50 6.83
C GLN A 457 -19.72 2.56 6.78
N GLU A 458 -19.20 3.35 5.83
CA GLU A 458 -17.78 3.56 5.72
C GLU A 458 -17.29 4.55 6.79
N PRO A 459 -16.27 4.20 7.60
CA PRO A 459 -15.81 5.07 8.68
C PRO A 459 -15.26 6.41 8.18
N GLN A 460 -15.58 7.49 8.89
CA GLN A 460 -14.90 8.78 8.80
C GLN A 460 -13.85 8.95 9.90
N VAL A 461 -13.91 8.09 10.91
CA VAL A 461 -12.91 8.00 11.96
C VAL A 461 -11.70 7.25 11.41
N GLU A 462 -10.52 7.79 11.68
CA GLU A 462 -9.25 7.20 11.31
C GLU A 462 -8.51 6.64 12.51
N GLY A 463 -7.55 5.75 12.28
CA GLY A 463 -6.73 5.19 13.35
C GLY A 463 -5.40 4.71 12.82
N SER A 464 -4.43 4.67 13.69
CA SER A 464 -3.11 4.15 13.38
C SER A 464 -2.59 3.22 14.48
N LEU A 465 -1.74 2.28 14.09
CA LEU A 465 -1.09 1.32 14.99
C LEU A 465 0.37 1.16 14.61
N VAL A 466 1.25 1.16 15.63
CA VAL A 466 2.67 0.82 15.49
C VAL A 466 3.01 -0.23 16.53
N SER A 467 3.65 -1.31 16.12
CA SER A 467 4.17 -2.36 17.01
C SER A 467 5.66 -2.54 16.83
N LEU A 468 6.40 -2.53 17.93
CA LEU A 468 7.86 -2.61 17.98
C LEU A 468 8.29 -3.78 18.88
N ASP A 469 9.38 -4.45 18.50
CA ASP A 469 10.16 -5.28 19.42
C ASP A 469 11.06 -4.36 20.25
N PRO A 470 10.88 -4.28 21.58
CA PRO A 470 11.62 -3.34 22.42
C PRO A 470 13.12 -3.65 22.51
N LYS A 471 13.53 -4.91 22.33
CA LYS A 471 14.93 -5.34 22.45
C LYS A 471 15.72 -5.04 21.19
N THR A 472 15.13 -5.30 20.03
CA THR A 472 15.80 -5.17 18.73
C THR A 472 15.52 -3.87 18.01
N GLY A 473 14.48 -3.12 18.42
CA GLY A 473 13.98 -1.93 17.74
C GLY A 473 13.29 -2.24 16.41
N GLN A 474 13.02 -3.50 16.09
CA GLN A 474 12.36 -3.89 14.85
C GLN A 474 10.91 -3.42 14.82
N ILE A 475 10.52 -2.75 13.72
CA ILE A 475 9.12 -2.43 13.44
C ILE A 475 8.46 -3.70 12.93
N ARG A 476 7.56 -4.28 13.74
CA ARG A 476 6.89 -5.54 13.43
C ARG A 476 5.61 -5.34 12.64
N ALA A 477 4.87 -4.24 12.91
CA ALA A 477 3.67 -3.85 12.18
C ALA A 477 3.52 -2.32 12.17
N MET A 478 2.95 -1.77 11.08
CA MET A 478 2.65 -0.35 10.94
C MET A 478 1.41 -0.15 10.07
N VAL A 479 0.38 0.47 10.65
CA VAL A 479 -0.86 0.84 9.96
C VAL A 479 -1.11 2.33 10.16
N GLY A 480 -1.27 3.08 9.07
CA GLY A 480 -1.41 4.55 9.09
C GLY A 480 -2.82 5.06 8.87
N GLY A 481 -3.82 4.19 8.68
CA GLY A 481 -5.22 4.59 8.44
C GLY A 481 -6.13 3.42 8.16
N TYR A 482 -7.42 3.70 8.00
CA TYR A 482 -8.45 2.70 7.68
C TYR A 482 -8.21 2.07 6.29
N SER A 483 -7.92 2.89 5.27
CA SER A 483 -7.71 2.45 3.89
C SER A 483 -6.65 3.28 3.18
N PHE A 484 -5.59 2.62 2.70
CA PHE A 484 -4.51 3.26 1.95
C PHE A 484 -4.97 3.78 0.59
N SER A 485 -5.92 3.11 -0.07
CA SER A 485 -6.47 3.56 -1.35
C SER A 485 -7.23 4.88 -1.25
N LYS A 486 -7.80 5.19 -0.07
CA LYS A 486 -8.49 6.45 0.21
C LYS A 486 -7.54 7.55 0.67
N SER A 487 -6.59 7.21 1.54
CA SER A 487 -5.64 8.15 2.10
C SER A 487 -4.28 7.48 2.27
N GLN A 488 -3.30 7.96 1.50
CA GLN A 488 -1.90 7.52 1.61
C GLN A 488 -1.16 8.20 2.77
N PHE A 489 -1.82 9.14 3.46
CA PHE A 489 -1.26 9.84 4.62
C PHE A 489 -1.06 8.86 5.77
N ASN A 490 0.21 8.58 6.09
CA ASN A 490 0.58 7.64 7.15
C ASN A 490 0.53 8.32 8.52
N ARG A 491 -0.61 8.22 9.19
CA ARG A 491 -0.85 8.88 10.49
C ARG A 491 0.06 8.37 11.59
N ALA A 492 0.65 7.18 11.45
CA ALA A 492 1.60 6.65 12.43
C ALA A 492 2.87 7.49 12.55
N VAL A 493 3.37 8.03 11.42
CA VAL A 493 4.64 8.76 11.33
C VAL A 493 4.51 10.22 10.93
N GLN A 494 3.37 10.63 10.32
CA GLN A 494 3.19 11.97 9.76
C GLN A 494 2.21 12.83 10.56
N ALA A 495 1.20 12.23 11.21
CA ALA A 495 0.24 13.00 12.00
C ALA A 495 0.85 13.44 13.33
N ILE A 496 0.93 14.74 13.56
CA ILE A 496 1.32 15.33 14.84
C ILE A 496 0.04 15.58 15.63
N ARG A 497 -0.19 14.78 16.69
CA ARG A 497 -1.42 14.82 17.50
C ARG A 497 -1.11 14.92 18.99
N GLN A 498 -1.98 15.55 19.75
CA GLN A 498 -1.80 15.70 21.18
C GLN A 498 -1.95 14.34 21.89
N PRO A 499 -0.94 13.84 22.62
CA PRO A 499 -0.99 12.54 23.28
C PRO A 499 -1.89 12.56 24.53
N GLY A 500 -2.23 13.73 25.04
CA GLY A 500 -2.98 13.86 26.27
C GLY A 500 -2.27 13.12 27.42
N SER A 501 -3.05 12.41 28.22
CA SER A 501 -2.51 11.64 29.37
C SER A 501 -1.55 10.49 29.01
N ALA A 502 -1.38 10.13 27.74
CA ALA A 502 -0.35 9.16 27.33
C ALA A 502 1.08 9.73 27.45
N PHE A 503 1.23 11.03 27.62
CA PHE A 503 2.52 11.67 27.91
C PHE A 503 2.94 11.57 29.38
N LYS A 504 2.00 11.36 30.33
CA LYS A 504 2.27 11.37 31.78
C LYS A 504 3.39 10.42 32.24
N PRO A 505 3.54 9.19 31.72
CA PRO A 505 4.62 8.30 32.14
C PRO A 505 6.03 8.89 31.98
N LEU A 506 6.25 9.77 30.99
CA LEU A 506 7.54 10.44 30.81
C LEU A 506 7.79 11.47 31.95
N ILE A 507 6.74 12.13 32.42
CA ILE A 507 6.81 13.07 33.55
C ILE A 507 7.10 12.33 34.84
N TYR A 508 6.39 11.22 35.06
CA TYR A 508 6.59 10.37 36.22
C TYR A 508 8.01 9.73 36.20
N ALA A 509 8.50 9.33 35.03
CA ALA A 509 9.88 8.85 34.90
C ALA A 509 10.90 9.95 35.26
N ALA A 510 10.68 11.19 34.85
CA ALA A 510 11.51 12.32 35.26
C ALA A 510 11.43 12.55 36.77
N ALA A 511 10.26 12.43 37.37
CA ALA A 511 10.10 12.57 38.83
C ALA A 511 10.76 11.46 39.60
N ILE A 512 10.61 10.19 39.21
CA ILE A 512 11.29 9.05 39.85
C ILE A 512 12.82 9.22 39.79
N LYS A 513 13.35 9.73 38.67
CA LYS A 513 14.77 10.04 38.51
C LYS A 513 15.22 11.15 39.45
N GLU A 514 14.38 12.07 39.85
CA GLU A 514 14.64 13.16 40.79
C GLU A 514 14.34 12.76 42.26
N GLY A 515 14.13 11.45 42.58
CA GLY A 515 13.96 10.94 43.96
C GLY A 515 12.51 10.79 44.41
N PHE A 516 11.52 11.10 43.60
CA PHE A 516 10.13 10.75 43.91
C PHE A 516 9.95 9.23 43.88
N SER A 517 9.01 8.72 44.69
CA SER A 517 8.62 7.32 44.68
C SER A 517 7.13 7.13 44.33
N PRO A 518 6.69 5.93 44.04
CA PRO A 518 5.27 5.64 43.87
C PRO A 518 4.42 5.99 45.11
N ALA A 519 5.05 5.98 46.31
CA ALA A 519 4.44 6.34 47.60
C ALA A 519 4.35 7.85 47.81
N SER A 520 5.15 8.67 47.10
CA SER A 520 5.16 10.14 47.31
C SER A 520 3.79 10.73 47.21
N ILE A 521 3.38 11.53 48.20
CA ILE A 521 2.04 12.13 48.28
C ILE A 521 2.07 13.55 47.71
N ILE A 522 1.10 13.86 46.85
CA ILE A 522 0.77 15.23 46.39
C ILE A 522 -0.68 15.49 46.65
N ILE A 523 -1.01 16.69 47.16
CA ILE A 523 -2.39 17.06 47.49
C ILE A 523 -3.14 17.42 46.19
N ASP A 524 -4.14 16.60 45.82
CA ASP A 524 -5.08 16.88 44.75
C ASP A 524 -6.15 17.90 45.22
N SER A 525 -5.82 19.17 45.03
CA SER A 525 -6.65 20.32 45.38
C SER A 525 -6.60 21.37 44.28
N PRO A 526 -7.60 22.26 44.19
CA PRO A 526 -7.63 23.33 43.20
C PRO A 526 -6.33 24.14 43.13
N ILE A 527 -5.87 24.48 41.94
CA ILE A 527 -4.71 25.33 41.69
C ILE A 527 -5.00 26.28 40.52
N ILE A 528 -4.50 27.50 40.61
CA ILE A 528 -4.67 28.53 39.57
C ILE A 528 -3.30 29.05 39.21
N PHE A 529 -2.99 29.01 37.91
CA PHE A 529 -1.80 29.61 37.34
C PHE A 529 -2.15 30.88 36.58
N LYS A 530 -1.34 31.94 36.77
CA LYS A 530 -1.39 33.16 35.97
C LYS A 530 -0.39 33.04 34.86
N GLU A 531 -0.80 33.11 33.60
CA GLU A 531 0.10 32.97 32.46
C GLU A 531 1.01 34.19 32.22
N LYS A 532 0.54 35.39 32.59
CA LYS A 532 1.32 36.65 32.61
C LYS A 532 0.73 37.60 33.72
N GLU A 533 1.58 38.50 34.23
CA GLU A 533 1.18 39.43 35.31
C GLU A 533 -0.09 40.27 35.00
N ASN A 534 -0.42 40.50 33.75
CA ASN A 534 -1.55 41.30 33.28
C ASN A 534 -2.60 40.54 32.47
N ALA A 535 -2.59 39.19 32.43
CA ALA A 535 -3.53 38.39 31.66
C ALA A 535 -4.81 38.08 32.45
N PHE A 536 -5.97 38.39 31.87
CA PHE A 536 -7.28 37.95 32.36
C PHE A 536 -7.44 36.42 32.29
N ASP A 537 -6.61 35.72 31.50
CA ASP A 537 -6.66 34.26 31.35
C ASP A 537 -5.87 33.56 32.48
N LYS A 538 -6.65 32.96 33.37
CA LYS A 538 -6.16 32.11 34.46
C LYS A 538 -6.32 30.67 34.08
N TRP A 539 -5.23 29.91 33.90
CA TRP A 539 -5.33 28.49 33.69
C TRP A 539 -5.66 27.74 35.00
N LYS A 540 -6.75 27.01 34.97
CA LYS A 540 -7.28 26.20 36.10
C LYS A 540 -7.37 24.75 35.70
N PRO A 541 -6.32 23.92 35.86
CA PRO A 541 -6.39 22.51 35.56
C PRO A 541 -7.38 21.80 36.49
N VAL A 542 -8.21 20.94 35.93
CA VAL A 542 -9.18 20.12 36.65
C VAL A 542 -9.02 18.65 36.29
N ASN A 543 -9.39 17.76 37.20
CA ASN A 543 -9.45 16.33 36.87
C ASN A 543 -10.63 16.04 35.93
N PHE A 544 -10.57 14.91 35.23
CA PHE A 544 -11.59 14.53 34.25
C PHE A 544 -13.00 14.45 34.87
N GLU A 545 -13.10 13.95 36.10
CA GLU A 545 -14.35 13.84 36.87
C GLU A 545 -14.79 15.17 37.54
N GLN A 546 -14.03 16.23 37.34
CA GLN A 546 -14.25 17.56 37.96
C GLN A 546 -14.28 17.52 39.50
N LYS A 547 -13.60 16.55 40.12
CA LYS A 547 -13.45 16.34 41.55
C LYS A 547 -12.00 16.40 42.00
N PHE A 548 -11.79 16.73 43.28
CA PHE A 548 -10.49 16.74 43.93
C PHE A 548 -10.48 15.69 45.03
N TYR A 549 -9.36 15.07 45.30
CA TYR A 549 -9.26 13.84 46.11
C TYR A 549 -8.35 13.97 47.31
N GLY A 550 -7.75 15.15 47.56
CA GLY A 550 -6.88 15.40 48.70
C GLY A 550 -5.52 14.70 48.57
N PRO A 551 -4.94 14.21 49.71
CA PRO A 551 -3.64 13.50 49.66
C PRO A 551 -3.72 12.31 48.71
N THR A 552 -2.81 12.26 47.71
CA THR A 552 -2.89 11.28 46.64
C THR A 552 -1.45 10.81 46.34
N SER A 553 -1.19 9.50 46.45
CA SER A 553 0.10 8.92 46.03
C SER A 553 0.29 8.99 44.50
N LEU A 554 1.56 9.04 44.07
CA LEU A 554 1.88 9.05 42.62
C LEU A 554 1.34 7.80 41.95
N ARG A 555 1.34 6.61 42.59
CA ARG A 555 0.69 5.40 42.09
C ARG A 555 -0.79 5.64 41.81
N THR A 556 -1.54 6.10 42.79
CA THR A 556 -2.97 6.36 42.68
C THR A 556 -3.24 7.44 41.61
N ALA A 557 -2.43 8.48 41.57
CA ALA A 557 -2.55 9.57 40.60
C ALA A 557 -2.36 9.10 39.15
N LEU A 558 -1.37 8.25 38.86
CA LEU A 558 -1.16 7.71 37.50
C LEU A 558 -2.21 6.66 37.16
N THR A 559 -2.59 5.80 38.11
CA THR A 559 -3.63 4.77 37.96
C THR A 559 -4.96 5.39 37.46
N HIS A 560 -5.40 6.47 38.13
CA HIS A 560 -6.62 7.17 37.76
C HIS A 560 -6.40 8.37 36.83
N SER A 561 -5.15 8.57 36.37
CA SER A 561 -4.79 9.64 35.43
C SER A 561 -5.13 11.05 35.97
N ARG A 562 -4.90 11.34 37.27
CA ARG A 562 -5.20 12.63 37.89
C ARG A 562 -4.43 13.77 37.23
N ASN A 563 -5.14 14.81 36.79
CA ASN A 563 -4.53 15.93 36.07
C ASN A 563 -3.80 16.86 37.03
N VAL A 564 -4.47 17.26 38.10
CA VAL A 564 -3.95 18.26 39.04
C VAL A 564 -2.68 17.79 39.72
N VAL A 565 -2.64 16.54 40.19
CA VAL A 565 -1.44 15.94 40.78
C VAL A 565 -0.28 15.96 39.76
N THR A 566 -0.53 15.61 38.48
CA THR A 566 0.52 15.61 37.47
C THR A 566 1.04 17.01 37.15
N VAL A 567 0.17 18.03 37.14
CA VAL A 567 0.59 19.43 36.97
C VAL A 567 1.47 19.90 38.13
N LYS A 568 1.08 19.60 39.35
CA LYS A 568 1.86 19.93 40.56
C LYS A 568 3.20 19.16 40.56
N LEU A 569 3.19 17.87 40.19
CA LEU A 569 4.41 17.09 40.02
C LEU A 569 5.38 17.74 39.03
N MET A 570 4.87 18.15 37.86
CA MET A 570 5.67 18.84 36.83
C MET A 570 6.21 20.18 37.34
N GLN A 571 5.45 20.90 38.13
CA GLN A 571 5.89 22.13 38.76
C GLN A 571 7.08 21.90 39.72
N ASN A 572 7.03 20.80 40.51
CA ASN A 572 8.05 20.47 41.48
C ASN A 572 9.38 20.07 40.78
N ILE A 573 9.31 19.22 39.73
CA ILE A 573 10.52 18.73 39.04
C ILE A 573 11.01 19.67 37.93
N GLY A 574 10.22 20.64 37.53
CA GLY A 574 10.50 21.54 36.43
C GLY A 574 10.35 20.94 35.03
N ILE A 575 9.99 21.80 34.09
CA ILE A 575 9.67 21.41 32.69
C ILE A 575 10.93 20.97 31.93
N LYS A 576 12.08 21.60 32.19
CA LYS A 576 13.33 21.35 31.44
C LYS A 576 13.82 19.91 31.58
N GLY A 577 13.77 19.32 32.78
CA GLY A 577 14.16 17.93 33.04
C GLY A 577 13.33 16.94 32.25
N THR A 578 12.01 17.10 32.27
CA THR A 578 11.07 16.25 31.50
C THR A 578 11.30 16.36 29.97
N ILE A 579 11.46 17.56 29.44
CA ILE A 579 11.76 17.73 27.99
C ILE A 579 13.09 17.07 27.61
N LYS A 580 14.13 17.20 28.46
CA LYS A 580 15.43 16.56 28.24
C LYS A 580 15.30 15.05 28.20
N LEU A 581 14.56 14.47 29.15
CA LEU A 581 14.27 13.03 29.17
C LEU A 581 13.48 12.59 27.95
N ALA A 582 12.41 13.29 27.59
CA ALA A 582 11.60 12.96 26.41
C ALA A 582 12.45 12.95 25.11
N LYS A 583 13.36 13.91 24.98
CA LYS A 583 14.30 13.96 23.83
C LYS A 583 15.28 12.79 23.84
N SER A 584 15.84 12.42 25.01
CA SER A 584 16.73 11.26 25.10
C SER A 584 16.02 9.93 24.84
N LEU A 585 14.69 9.89 24.99
CA LEU A 585 13.82 8.77 24.62
C LEU A 585 13.36 8.82 23.15
N GLY A 586 13.93 9.70 22.31
CA GLY A 586 13.70 9.74 20.88
C GLY A 586 12.53 10.62 20.42
N ILE A 587 11.95 11.45 21.28
CA ILE A 587 10.92 12.42 20.89
C ILE A 587 11.58 13.65 20.29
N THR A 588 11.45 13.83 18.98
CA THR A 588 12.04 14.93 18.22
C THR A 588 11.09 16.09 17.97
N SER A 589 9.78 15.88 18.15
CA SER A 589 8.76 16.92 18.00
C SER A 589 9.05 18.11 18.92
N ASN A 590 8.66 19.30 18.48
CA ASN A 590 8.80 20.50 19.30
C ASN A 590 7.83 20.44 20.50
N MET A 591 8.35 20.62 21.69
CA MET A 591 7.58 20.59 22.93
C MET A 591 7.51 22.00 23.53
N GLU A 592 6.28 22.42 23.87
CA GLU A 592 6.06 23.70 24.53
C GLU A 592 6.68 23.73 25.92
N LYS A 593 7.29 24.87 26.28
CA LYS A 593 7.97 25.05 27.58
C LYS A 593 7.07 25.68 28.63
N ASN A 594 5.84 25.19 28.74
CA ASN A 594 4.88 25.63 29.73
C ASN A 594 4.24 24.41 30.46
N LEU A 595 3.52 24.65 31.56
CA LEU A 595 2.95 23.58 32.38
C LEU A 595 1.85 22.78 31.68
N SER A 596 1.26 23.27 30.57
CA SER A 596 0.23 22.53 29.84
C SER A 596 0.77 21.21 29.25
N ILE A 597 2.09 21.11 29.01
CA ILE A 597 2.74 19.87 28.55
C ILE A 597 2.49 18.70 29.53
N SER A 598 2.25 19.00 30.84
CA SER A 598 1.91 17.99 31.83
C SER A 598 0.62 17.23 31.50
N LEU A 599 -0.24 17.83 30.70
CA LEU A 599 -1.48 17.22 30.18
C LEU A 599 -1.35 16.73 28.72
N GLY A 600 -0.13 16.75 28.16
CA GLY A 600 0.15 16.30 26.82
C GLY A 600 -0.37 17.24 25.73
N SER A 601 -0.26 18.58 25.94
CA SER A 601 -0.68 19.58 24.95
C SER A 601 0.21 19.65 23.71
N SER A 602 1.49 19.27 23.82
CA SER A 602 2.42 19.26 22.69
C SER A 602 2.18 18.06 21.78
N GLY A 603 2.00 18.32 20.48
CA GLY A 603 1.74 17.28 19.49
C GLY A 603 2.96 16.39 19.22
N LEU A 604 2.70 15.08 19.14
CA LEU A 604 3.68 14.02 18.86
C LEU A 604 3.15 13.09 17.76
N THR A 605 4.04 12.36 17.08
CA THR A 605 3.59 11.23 16.26
C THR A 605 3.40 9.98 17.11
N LEU A 606 2.52 9.09 16.68
CA LEU A 606 2.34 7.78 17.35
C LEU A 606 3.66 7.02 17.41
N PHE A 607 4.42 7.05 16.33
CA PHE A 607 5.71 6.40 16.21
C PHE A 607 6.72 6.85 17.27
N GLN A 608 6.85 8.17 17.49
CA GLN A 608 7.77 8.73 18.48
C GLN A 608 7.38 8.30 19.91
N LEU A 609 6.09 8.35 20.22
CA LEU A 609 5.62 7.96 21.55
C LEU A 609 5.77 6.45 21.79
N THR A 610 5.48 5.62 20.76
CA THR A 610 5.69 4.16 20.85
C THR A 610 7.17 3.83 21.03
N SER A 611 8.06 4.52 20.33
CA SER A 611 9.51 4.39 20.50
C SER A 611 9.95 4.75 21.92
N ALA A 612 9.45 5.84 22.50
CA ALA A 612 9.77 6.23 23.86
C ALA A 612 9.33 5.18 24.89
N TYR A 613 8.14 4.59 24.72
CA TYR A 613 7.65 3.52 25.58
C TYR A 613 8.47 2.21 25.47
N SER A 614 9.17 1.98 24.36
CA SER A 614 10.02 0.80 24.21
C SER A 614 11.18 0.79 25.23
N ALA A 615 11.65 1.95 25.66
CA ALA A 615 12.64 2.04 26.71
C ALA A 615 12.08 1.61 28.08
N PHE A 616 10.79 1.83 28.36
CA PHE A 616 10.16 1.32 29.58
C PHE A 616 10.03 -0.21 29.56
N ALA A 617 9.67 -0.78 28.39
CA ALA A 617 9.57 -2.23 28.23
C ALA A 617 10.93 -2.95 28.26
N ASN A 618 12.03 -2.24 28.01
CA ASN A 618 13.39 -2.80 27.88
C ASN A 618 14.36 -2.23 28.96
N ASN A 619 13.89 -2.12 30.17
CA ASN A 619 14.68 -1.72 31.37
C ASN A 619 15.58 -0.48 31.11
N GLY A 620 15.03 0.54 30.46
CA GLY A 620 15.74 1.81 30.21
C GLY A 620 16.63 1.81 28.96
N THR A 621 16.75 0.69 28.31
CA THR A 621 17.49 0.60 27.05
C THR A 621 16.59 1.01 25.88
N LEU A 622 16.99 2.05 25.18
CA LEU A 622 16.34 2.47 23.95
C LEU A 622 17.10 1.91 22.74
N THR A 623 16.49 1.01 22.02
CA THR A 623 16.96 0.59 20.69
C THR A 623 16.18 1.37 19.65
N LYS A 624 16.89 2.18 18.84
CA LYS A 624 16.27 3.02 17.82
C LYS A 624 15.43 2.17 16.83
N PRO A 625 14.19 2.54 16.57
CA PRO A 625 13.35 1.80 15.65
C PRO A 625 13.95 1.66 14.26
N ARG A 626 13.86 0.47 13.69
CA ARG A 626 14.34 0.14 12.34
C ARG A 626 13.35 -0.70 11.58
N SER A 627 13.22 -0.40 10.29
CA SER A 627 12.28 -1.07 9.39
C SER A 627 12.97 -1.99 8.37
N ILE A 628 14.28 -1.87 8.22
CA ILE A 628 15.07 -2.62 7.24
C ILE A 628 16.14 -3.44 7.99
N ARG A 629 16.32 -4.70 7.57
CA ARG A 629 17.43 -5.57 8.00
C ARG A 629 18.67 -5.30 7.14
N TYR A 630 18.52 -5.50 5.82
CA TYR A 630 19.57 -5.25 4.83
C TYR A 630 18.96 -5.01 3.43
N ILE A 631 19.80 -4.47 2.54
CA ILE A 631 19.44 -4.21 1.14
C ILE A 631 20.53 -4.82 0.25
N GLN A 632 20.11 -5.59 -0.76
CA GLN A 632 20.97 -6.13 -1.79
C GLN A 632 20.72 -5.44 -3.13
N ASN A 633 21.76 -5.41 -3.97
CA ASN A 633 21.60 -5.08 -5.38
C ASN A 633 21.18 -6.33 -6.19
N ARG A 634 21.00 -6.17 -7.49
CA ARG A 634 20.63 -7.23 -8.42
C ARG A 634 21.62 -8.44 -8.40
N LYS A 635 22.90 -8.19 -8.11
CA LYS A 635 23.94 -9.25 -8.07
C LYS A 635 23.99 -9.98 -6.73
N GLY A 636 23.13 -9.61 -5.76
CA GLY A 636 23.17 -10.16 -4.41
C GLY A 636 24.18 -9.49 -3.48
N GLU A 637 24.88 -8.44 -3.92
CA GLU A 637 25.83 -7.71 -3.08
C GLU A 637 25.07 -6.83 -2.07
N ILE A 638 25.49 -6.86 -0.82
CA ILE A 638 24.88 -6.08 0.27
C ILE A 638 25.27 -4.61 0.12
N LEU A 639 24.29 -3.74 -0.10
CA LEU A 639 24.46 -2.30 -0.19
C LEU A 639 24.27 -1.58 1.15
N TYR A 640 23.54 -2.18 2.04
CA TYR A 640 23.18 -1.62 3.34
C TYR A 640 22.85 -2.74 4.33
N THR A 641 23.33 -2.61 5.55
CA THR A 641 22.92 -3.44 6.69
C THR A 641 22.55 -2.51 7.84
N SER A 642 21.37 -2.69 8.40
CA SER A 642 20.93 -1.95 9.59
C SER A 642 21.48 -2.62 10.84
N LYS A 643 22.29 -1.90 11.59
CA LYS A 643 22.76 -2.33 12.93
C LYS A 643 21.86 -1.68 13.98
N PRO A 644 21.53 -2.37 15.09
CA PRO A 644 20.84 -1.75 16.21
C PRO A 644 21.65 -0.57 16.78
N GLU A 645 21.03 0.61 16.84
CA GLU A 645 21.58 1.76 17.55
C GLU A 645 21.00 1.74 18.97
N ILE A 646 21.82 1.48 19.96
CA ILE A 646 21.41 1.27 21.36
C ILE A 646 21.89 2.45 22.21
N SER A 647 21.03 2.93 23.09
CA SER A 647 21.33 3.94 24.10
C SER A 647 20.67 3.59 25.44
N HIS A 648 21.21 4.13 26.53
CA HIS A 648 20.72 3.89 27.89
C HIS A 648 20.34 5.24 28.55
N PRO A 649 19.23 5.88 28.14
CA PRO A 649 18.83 7.21 28.61
C PRO A 649 18.43 7.28 30.09
N ILE A 650 18.02 6.14 30.65
CA ILE A 650 17.58 6.00 32.06
C ILE A 650 18.08 4.71 32.67
N SER A 651 18.36 4.75 33.98
CA SER A 651 18.77 3.57 34.76
C SER A 651 17.62 2.56 34.89
N PRO A 652 17.90 1.25 35.00
CA PRO A 652 16.89 0.18 34.96
C PRO A 652 15.75 0.29 35.96
N GLY A 653 16.02 0.74 37.21
CA GLY A 653 14.99 0.88 38.25
C GLY A 653 13.90 1.89 37.95
N VAL A 654 14.25 3.00 37.23
CA VAL A 654 13.26 4.01 36.84
C VAL A 654 12.18 3.45 35.89
N PRO A 655 12.53 2.80 34.75
CA PRO A 655 11.52 2.23 33.86
C PRO A 655 10.75 1.07 34.49
N TYR A 656 11.39 0.26 35.36
CA TYR A 656 10.68 -0.78 36.11
C TYR A 656 9.64 -0.17 37.05
N THR A 657 9.98 0.93 37.75
CA THR A 657 9.03 1.66 38.60
C THR A 657 7.85 2.19 37.77
N ILE A 658 8.13 2.77 36.56
CA ILE A 658 7.07 3.20 35.64
C ILE A 658 6.23 2.01 35.16
N THR A 659 6.84 0.88 34.85
CA THR A 659 6.13 -0.35 34.44
C THR A 659 5.18 -0.81 35.54
N SER A 660 5.60 -0.85 36.79
CA SER A 660 4.75 -1.17 37.92
C SER A 660 3.60 -0.19 38.11
N LEU A 661 3.84 1.10 37.94
CA LEU A 661 2.77 2.11 37.96
C LEU A 661 1.77 1.88 36.82
N LEU A 662 2.23 1.54 35.63
CA LEU A 662 1.40 1.29 34.45
C LEU A 662 0.67 -0.07 34.49
N GLN A 663 1.19 -1.05 35.19
CA GLN A 663 0.45 -2.27 35.55
C GLN A 663 -0.75 -1.91 36.46
N SER A 664 -0.58 -1.03 37.46
CA SER A 664 -1.71 -0.56 38.27
C SER A 664 -2.78 0.17 37.43
N VAL A 665 -2.42 0.88 36.35
CA VAL A 665 -3.38 1.48 35.40
C VAL A 665 -4.22 0.40 34.72
N VAL A 666 -3.62 -0.74 34.39
CA VAL A 666 -4.32 -1.87 33.76
C VAL A 666 -5.14 -2.65 34.78
N GLU A 667 -4.64 -2.84 35.98
CA GLU A 667 -5.31 -3.63 37.01
C GLU A 667 -6.51 -2.90 37.63
N HIS A 668 -6.35 -1.65 37.97
CA HIS A 668 -7.33 -0.91 38.77
C HIS A 668 -7.79 0.41 38.13
N GLY A 669 -7.13 0.86 37.07
CA GLY A 669 -7.31 2.18 36.50
C GLY A 669 -8.05 2.25 35.18
N THR A 670 -7.67 3.24 34.38
CA THR A 670 -8.31 3.57 33.11
C THR A 670 -8.10 2.53 32.03
N GLY A 671 -7.12 1.64 32.21
CA GLY A 671 -6.73 0.56 31.30
C GLY A 671 -7.36 -0.81 31.58
N LYS A 672 -8.25 -0.95 32.56
CA LYS A 672 -8.72 -2.27 33.07
C LYS A 672 -9.26 -3.26 32.05
N LYS A 673 -9.72 -2.81 30.88
CA LYS A 673 -10.15 -3.70 29.77
C LYS A 673 -9.02 -4.56 29.24
N VAL A 674 -7.79 -4.11 29.39
CA VAL A 674 -6.57 -4.80 28.91
C VAL A 674 -6.29 -6.08 29.71
N LYS A 675 -6.86 -6.22 30.90
CA LYS A 675 -6.77 -7.48 31.69
C LYS A 675 -7.22 -8.72 30.91
N ALA A 676 -8.11 -8.55 29.92
CA ALA A 676 -8.56 -9.64 29.04
C ALA A 676 -7.42 -10.23 28.18
N LEU A 677 -6.21 -9.64 28.19
CA LEU A 677 -5.02 -10.24 27.57
C LEU A 677 -4.46 -11.43 28.39
N ASN A 678 -4.77 -11.51 29.71
CA ASN A 678 -4.38 -12.57 30.62
C ASN A 678 -2.85 -12.82 30.69
N ARG A 679 -2.05 -11.74 30.69
CA ARG A 679 -0.60 -11.79 30.89
C ARG A 679 -0.07 -10.46 31.43
N PRO A 680 1.17 -10.42 31.95
CA PRO A 680 1.79 -9.18 32.44
C PRO A 680 1.77 -8.10 31.35
N VAL A 681 1.13 -6.98 31.63
CA VAL A 681 0.98 -5.88 30.70
C VAL A 681 0.96 -4.54 31.44
N ALA A 682 1.65 -3.58 30.88
CA ALA A 682 1.68 -2.20 31.34
C ALA A 682 1.13 -1.27 30.26
N GLY A 683 0.38 -0.25 30.63
CA GLY A 683 -0.17 0.64 29.61
C GLY A 683 -0.85 1.89 30.15
N LYS A 684 -1.03 2.87 29.26
CA LYS A 684 -1.61 4.17 29.56
C LYS A 684 -2.57 4.62 28.46
N THR A 685 -3.78 5.03 28.89
CA THR A 685 -4.74 5.73 28.02
C THR A 685 -4.36 7.19 27.86
N GLY A 686 -4.57 7.72 26.65
CA GLY A 686 -4.58 9.16 26.38
C GLY A 686 -5.95 9.58 25.83
N THR A 687 -6.40 10.74 26.23
CA THR A 687 -7.62 11.37 25.72
C THR A 687 -7.40 12.87 25.77
N THR A 688 -7.65 13.56 24.68
CA THR A 688 -7.58 15.01 24.63
C THR A 688 -8.91 15.65 24.99
N ASN A 689 -8.90 16.93 25.23
CA ASN A 689 -10.12 17.69 25.50
C ASN A 689 -11.12 17.50 24.36
N ASN A 690 -12.42 17.51 24.67
CA ASN A 690 -13.52 17.33 23.72
C ASN A 690 -13.48 16.00 22.94
N PHE A 691 -12.68 15.00 23.40
CA PHE A 691 -12.57 13.67 22.76
C PHE A 691 -12.14 13.74 21.29
N VAL A 692 -11.17 14.59 20.95
CA VAL A 692 -10.64 14.73 19.58
C VAL A 692 -9.69 13.58 19.25
N ASP A 693 -8.75 13.27 20.17
CA ASP A 693 -7.79 12.18 20.03
C ASP A 693 -7.93 11.17 21.16
N ALA A 694 -7.94 9.90 20.80
CA ALA A 694 -7.97 8.77 21.72
C ALA A 694 -6.74 7.90 21.51
N TRP A 695 -5.93 7.72 22.57
CA TRP A 695 -4.68 6.98 22.55
C TRP A 695 -4.69 5.80 23.50
N PHE A 696 -3.96 4.76 23.13
CA PHE A 696 -3.52 3.75 24.07
C PHE A 696 -2.08 3.31 23.75
N MET A 697 -1.21 3.46 24.74
CA MET A 697 0.17 2.96 24.71
C MET A 697 0.26 1.81 25.67
N GLY A 698 0.57 0.62 25.17
CA GLY A 698 0.66 -0.58 25.99
C GLY A 698 1.77 -1.50 25.55
N TYR A 699 2.33 -2.27 26.51
CA TYR A 699 3.41 -3.19 26.24
C TYR A 699 3.42 -4.39 27.17
N THR A 700 3.96 -5.47 26.63
CA THR A 700 4.45 -6.66 27.35
C THR A 700 5.98 -6.69 27.24
N PRO A 701 6.69 -7.63 27.88
CA PRO A 701 8.12 -7.77 27.67
C PRO A 701 8.55 -8.05 26.23
N GLU A 702 7.61 -8.55 25.39
CA GLU A 702 7.86 -8.96 24.01
C GLU A 702 7.54 -7.89 22.95
N LEU A 703 6.48 -7.09 23.16
CA LEU A 703 5.98 -6.13 22.19
C LEU A 703 5.53 -4.83 22.85
N VAL A 704 5.87 -3.73 22.21
CA VAL A 704 5.35 -2.39 22.53
C VAL A 704 4.45 -1.94 21.40
N THR A 705 3.20 -1.64 21.72
CA THR A 705 2.22 -1.27 20.70
C THR A 705 1.52 0.04 21.10
N GLY A 706 1.54 0.99 20.19
CA GLY A 706 0.79 2.24 20.29
C GLY A 706 -0.40 2.24 19.32
N VAL A 707 -1.52 2.78 19.76
CA VAL A 707 -2.73 3.00 18.96
C VAL A 707 -3.22 4.41 19.14
N TRP A 708 -3.56 5.06 18.03
CA TRP A 708 -4.25 6.35 17.99
C TRP A 708 -5.54 6.20 17.17
N VAL A 709 -6.60 6.88 17.62
CA VAL A 709 -7.88 7.03 16.92
C VAL A 709 -8.30 8.50 16.98
N GLY A 710 -8.70 9.05 15.84
CA GLY A 710 -9.09 10.44 15.69
C GLY A 710 -9.72 10.71 14.32
N LYS A 711 -9.91 11.99 13.99
CA LYS A 711 -10.24 12.44 12.64
C LYS A 711 -9.10 13.30 12.10
N ASP A 712 -8.99 13.43 10.76
CA ASP A 712 -7.96 14.28 10.15
C ASP A 712 -8.13 15.75 10.52
N LYS A 713 -9.37 16.20 10.68
CA LYS A 713 -9.73 17.50 11.26
C LYS A 713 -9.85 17.37 12.77
N ASP A 714 -9.62 18.47 13.50
CA ASP A 714 -9.77 18.53 14.96
C ASP A 714 -11.26 18.53 15.38
N GLU A 715 -11.94 17.43 15.08
CA GLU A 715 -13.34 17.19 15.37
C GLU A 715 -13.50 16.12 16.45
N SER A 716 -14.50 16.27 17.30
CA SER A 716 -14.81 15.27 18.33
C SER A 716 -15.17 13.91 17.76
N LEU A 717 -14.66 12.85 18.37
CA LEU A 717 -15.07 11.47 18.15
C LEU A 717 -16.48 11.15 18.72
N GLY A 718 -17.00 12.03 19.58
CA GLY A 718 -18.27 11.86 20.28
C GLY A 718 -18.11 11.75 21.80
N LYS A 719 -19.24 11.90 22.51
CA LYS A 719 -19.26 11.88 23.97
C LYS A 719 -18.72 10.56 24.52
N ASN A 720 -17.76 10.65 25.45
CA ASN A 720 -17.11 9.52 26.11
C ASN A 720 -16.26 8.63 25.19
N GLU A 721 -15.89 9.06 23.98
CA GLU A 721 -14.96 8.33 23.11
C GLU A 721 -13.51 8.56 23.58
N THR A 722 -13.18 7.92 24.70
CA THR A 722 -11.86 7.96 25.36
C THR A 722 -10.90 6.93 24.77
N GLY A 723 -9.62 7.01 25.10
CA GLY A 723 -8.62 5.97 24.77
C GLY A 723 -9.04 4.57 25.18
N SER A 724 -9.73 4.45 26.35
CA SER A 724 -10.29 3.17 26.83
C SER A 724 -11.42 2.63 25.96
N ARG A 725 -12.12 3.48 25.23
CA ARG A 725 -13.29 3.10 24.44
C ARG A 725 -12.97 2.94 22.96
N ALA A 726 -12.11 3.79 22.40
CA ALA A 726 -11.76 3.79 20.99
C ALA A 726 -10.46 3.07 20.69
N ALA A 727 -9.39 3.26 21.48
CA ALA A 727 -8.06 2.73 21.16
C ALA A 727 -7.78 1.36 21.78
N ILE A 728 -8.20 1.09 23.04
CA ILE A 728 -7.95 -0.22 23.70
C ILE A 728 -8.53 -1.40 22.91
N PRO A 729 -9.74 -1.36 22.32
CA PRO A 729 -10.25 -2.52 21.58
C PRO A 729 -9.38 -2.91 20.39
N ILE A 730 -8.79 -1.94 19.70
CA ILE A 730 -7.84 -2.17 18.59
C ILE A 730 -6.58 -2.83 19.13
N TRP A 731 -6.00 -2.24 20.18
CA TRP A 731 -4.78 -2.73 20.82
C TRP A 731 -4.95 -4.15 21.35
N LEU A 732 -6.04 -4.40 22.08
CA LEU A 732 -6.32 -5.69 22.71
C LEU A 732 -6.50 -6.80 21.68
N GLN A 733 -7.30 -6.57 20.63
CA GLN A 733 -7.50 -7.55 19.57
C GLN A 733 -6.17 -7.87 18.87
N PHE A 734 -5.38 -6.85 18.53
CA PHE A 734 -4.06 -7.04 17.92
C PHE A 734 -3.14 -7.86 18.83
N MET A 735 -3.01 -7.49 20.11
CA MET A 735 -2.09 -8.16 21.03
C MET A 735 -2.53 -9.59 21.38
N GLN A 736 -3.83 -9.87 21.41
CA GLN A 736 -4.33 -11.24 21.57
C GLN A 736 -3.89 -12.14 20.42
N GLU A 737 -4.01 -11.66 19.16
CA GLU A 737 -3.56 -12.39 17.98
C GLU A 737 -2.01 -12.47 17.93
N ALA A 738 -1.31 -11.38 18.25
CA ALA A 738 0.15 -11.28 18.19
C ALA A 738 0.88 -12.18 19.20
N LEU A 739 0.27 -12.48 20.34
CA LEU A 739 0.91 -13.18 21.44
C LEU A 739 0.35 -14.60 21.67
N VAL A 740 -0.53 -15.11 20.82
CA VAL A 740 -1.20 -16.40 21.00
C VAL A 740 -0.22 -17.56 21.22
N ASN A 741 0.87 -17.56 20.46
CA ASN A 741 1.90 -18.62 20.50
C ASN A 741 3.19 -18.20 21.23
N LYS A 742 3.16 -17.08 21.98
CA LYS A 742 4.32 -16.63 22.75
C LYS A 742 4.19 -17.06 24.21
N PRO A 743 5.29 -17.47 24.85
CA PRO A 743 5.26 -17.78 26.29
C PRO A 743 4.85 -16.55 27.09
N ILE A 744 4.26 -16.77 28.26
CA ILE A 744 3.97 -15.68 29.19
C ILE A 744 5.26 -15.38 29.96
N THR A 745 5.79 -14.17 29.82
CA THR A 745 6.98 -13.71 30.52
C THR A 745 6.66 -12.53 31.42
N ASN A 746 7.38 -12.43 32.54
CA ASN A 746 7.27 -11.32 33.47
C ASN A 746 8.28 -10.21 33.12
N PHE A 747 8.00 -8.98 33.55
CA PHE A 747 8.98 -7.92 33.54
C PHE A 747 10.11 -8.23 34.49
N GLN A 748 11.34 -8.08 34.05
CA GLN A 748 12.54 -8.35 34.89
C GLN A 748 12.67 -7.28 35.95
N ILE A 749 12.88 -7.70 37.21
CA ILE A 749 13.11 -6.81 38.33
C ILE A 749 14.61 -6.44 38.36
N PRO A 750 14.98 -5.17 38.23
CA PRO A 750 16.37 -4.75 38.35
C PRO A 750 16.86 -4.79 39.80
N SER A 751 18.19 -4.92 39.96
CA SER A 751 18.82 -5.02 41.31
C SER A 751 18.74 -3.73 42.12
N ASP A 752 18.47 -2.58 41.49
CA ASP A 752 18.33 -1.27 42.15
C ASP A 752 16.91 -0.99 42.64
N ILE A 753 16.02 -2.03 42.67
CA ILE A 753 14.66 -1.94 43.20
C ILE A 753 14.60 -2.59 44.58
N GLN A 754 13.97 -1.89 45.52
CA GLN A 754 13.65 -2.36 46.87
C GLN A 754 12.13 -2.33 47.11
N TYR A 755 11.62 -3.34 47.81
CA TYR A 755 10.24 -3.44 48.21
C TYR A 755 10.08 -3.12 49.69
N LEU A 756 9.26 -2.12 50.02
CA LEU A 756 9.01 -1.72 51.42
C LEU A 756 7.51 -1.73 51.69
N ARG A 757 7.13 -2.07 52.89
CA ARG A 757 5.75 -1.85 53.34
C ARG A 757 5.53 -0.40 53.71
N ILE A 758 4.44 0.14 53.27
CA ILE A 758 4.07 1.54 53.52
C ILE A 758 2.62 1.67 53.99
N ARG A 759 2.32 2.77 54.64
CA ARG A 759 0.96 3.30 54.86
C ARG A 759 0.48 4.01 53.61
N PRO A 760 -0.47 3.47 52.88
CA PRO A 760 -0.86 4.05 51.58
C PRO A 760 -1.37 5.50 51.67
N GLU A 761 -1.94 5.90 52.79
CA GLU A 761 -2.57 7.22 53.01
C GLU A 761 -1.54 8.35 53.11
N ILE A 762 -0.38 8.05 53.74
CA ILE A 762 0.67 9.04 54.03
C ILE A 762 1.98 8.76 53.30
N GLY A 763 2.13 7.56 52.69
CA GLY A 763 3.34 7.17 51.95
C GLY A 763 4.53 6.83 52.83
N GLU A 764 4.40 6.72 54.15
CA GLU A 764 5.49 6.43 55.08
C GLU A 764 5.68 4.93 55.26
N PRO A 765 6.91 4.49 55.64
CA PRO A 765 7.17 3.11 56.03
C PRO A 765 6.24 2.59 57.12
N ALA A 766 5.82 1.34 57.00
CA ALA A 766 4.99 0.65 57.94
C ALA A 766 5.65 -0.62 58.46
N SER A 767 5.31 -1.03 59.67
CA SER A 767 5.73 -2.31 60.23
C SER A 767 5.15 -3.49 59.46
N PHE A 768 5.87 -4.65 59.44
CA PHE A 768 5.44 -5.80 58.63
C PHE A 768 4.01 -6.26 58.91
N ASN A 769 3.55 -6.23 60.15
CA ASN A 769 2.23 -6.68 60.58
C ASN A 769 1.19 -5.55 60.72
N GLU A 770 1.50 -4.35 60.21
CA GLU A 770 0.58 -3.21 60.32
C GLU A 770 -0.64 -3.40 59.41
N PRO A 771 -1.89 -3.41 59.99
CA PRO A 771 -3.10 -3.55 59.21
C PRO A 771 -3.24 -2.44 58.17
N GLY A 772 -3.67 -2.75 56.96
CA GLY A 772 -3.84 -1.78 55.86
C GLY A 772 -2.53 -1.38 55.14
N SER A 773 -1.37 -1.77 55.66
CA SER A 773 -0.10 -1.54 54.94
C SER A 773 0.01 -2.38 53.67
N ARG A 774 0.70 -1.87 52.67
CA ARG A 774 0.94 -2.60 51.41
C ARG A 774 2.41 -2.49 51.01
N PHE A 775 2.87 -3.43 50.17
CA PHE A 775 4.16 -3.33 49.54
C PHE A 775 4.18 -2.23 48.50
N GLU A 776 5.26 -1.45 48.44
CA GLU A 776 5.52 -0.46 47.45
C GLU A 776 7.01 -0.54 47.02
N ILE A 777 7.32 -0.14 45.80
CA ILE A 777 8.64 -0.18 45.22
C ILE A 777 9.36 1.14 45.36
N PHE A 778 10.68 1.06 45.63
CA PHE A 778 11.55 2.21 45.75
C PHE A 778 12.84 1.96 44.97
N LEU A 779 13.49 3.01 44.53
CA LEU A 779 14.86 2.95 44.07
C LEU A 779 15.78 2.86 45.30
N GLN A 780 16.81 2.01 45.21
CA GLN A 780 17.76 1.82 46.28
C GLN A 780 18.43 3.12 46.77
N ASP A 781 18.69 4.04 45.82
CA ASP A 781 19.33 5.34 46.12
C ASP A 781 18.37 6.34 46.84
N TYR A 782 17.05 6.05 46.87
CA TYR A 782 16.03 6.96 47.38
C TYR A 782 15.07 6.26 48.33
N LEU A 783 15.63 5.49 49.26
CA LEU A 783 14.85 4.86 50.32
C LEU A 783 14.43 5.93 51.36
N PRO A 784 13.25 5.81 51.96
CA PRO A 784 12.86 6.65 53.12
C PRO A 784 13.81 6.44 54.30
N ASP A 785 14.01 7.48 55.13
CA ASP A 785 14.83 7.37 56.36
C ASP A 785 14.25 6.30 57.31
N ASN A 786 15.14 5.56 57.99
CA ASN A 786 14.83 4.54 59.01
C ASN A 786 14.17 3.23 58.52
N VAL A 787 14.43 2.78 57.35
CA VAL A 787 13.96 1.47 56.86
C VAL A 787 15.08 0.45 56.84
N GLN A 788 14.87 -0.73 57.47
CA GLN A 788 15.66 -1.92 57.21
C GLN A 788 15.15 -2.61 55.95
N PRO A 789 16.01 -2.84 54.91
CA PRO A 789 15.60 -3.61 53.73
C PRO A 789 15.25 -5.05 54.14
N PHE A 790 14.32 -5.67 53.38
CA PHE A 790 13.96 -7.06 53.60
C PHE A 790 15.14 -8.01 53.30
N PRO A 791 15.23 -9.15 54.00
CA PRO A 791 16.13 -10.23 53.62
C PRO A 791 15.81 -10.71 52.21
N GLU A 792 16.81 -10.96 51.35
CA GLU A 792 16.68 -11.44 49.99
C GLU A 792 15.83 -12.71 49.83
N ASP A 793 15.91 -13.61 50.81
CA ASP A 793 15.20 -14.89 50.86
C ASP A 793 13.65 -14.78 50.90
N PHE A 794 13.12 -13.62 51.25
CA PHE A 794 11.69 -13.39 51.29
C PHE A 794 11.07 -13.09 49.91
N LEU A 795 11.85 -12.53 49.00
CA LEU A 795 11.38 -12.17 47.66
C LEU A 795 11.19 -13.40 46.76
N GLU A 796 12.01 -14.45 46.92
CA GLU A 796 11.90 -15.68 46.16
C GLU A 796 10.67 -16.55 46.50
N SER A 797 10.10 -16.37 47.69
CA SER A 797 8.94 -17.18 48.13
C SER A 797 7.58 -16.57 47.91
N THR A 798 7.48 -15.33 47.48
CA THR A 798 6.21 -14.56 47.46
C THR A 798 5.77 -14.09 46.08
N PHE A 799 6.57 -14.29 45.03
CA PHE A 799 6.24 -13.89 43.65
C PHE A 799 6.27 -15.03 42.65
#